data_4cb1d1513843dfe2d2bdd6c4e58f67d7
#
_entry.id   4cb1d1513843dfe2d2bdd6c4e58f67d7
#
_cell.length_a   1.000
_cell.length_b   1.000
_cell.length_c   1.000
_cell.angle_alpha   90.00
_cell.angle_beta   90.00
_cell.angle_gamma   90.00
#
_symmetry.space_group_name_H-M   'P 1'
#
loop_
_entity.id
_entity.type
_entity.pdbx_description
1 polymer ?
#
loop_
_entity_poly.entity_id
_entity_poly.type
_entity_poly.pdbx_seq_one_letter_code
_entity_poly.pdbx_strand_id
1 'polypeptide(L)'
;MLLPALLLQLTAATTTVPATSTANRARDAVRNEVAAPAPIPTPMRLDRAPQIDGRDDDEVWRAIPVISDFRQFEPSENGDPTLRTEARIGYDANNLYVLVRSFDPRPDSVLAVLQRRDNFLLSDDVVVGIDSYNDKRTGYLFRLTPAGSMAEGYMFNDGEEDWGWNAVWQGAAKVDSLGWVAEYRIPLSQLRYVPSGDNTFGIAIIRRTVRSGERVSWPLIRRSKTGMVSQWGAMPGFQKLSAPRRVELMPYNVAKYGYKPRGDGSARNVAQTQFGADLKVGLTSNVTLDGAINPDFGQVEADPGVLNLSAFEQFFAERRPFCLEGSGIFRYDIDCNDGQCTGLFYSRRIGRAPQLRNSFGDAASPLQTSIDGAAKITGRLGNGLSIGLLDAVTERVQGTESRTIEPLTNYGVMRLQQDLRGGNSGVGVMVTNTTRQLDDWTRDVLRSGALTGGFDMRHRFSQNRFQLSAQLAGSRVTGSAAAIARTQRSNVHLYQREDASHLAFDSTKTSLAGSMAQMSIDKQGGGITRFSTSAWYIAPGFEINDLGFRTRSDEAGASAWFALRPIKPFSIFRRGQLNFNAYSTYNTGGMAIGNGGNINANGQFVNFLNGYAGVGINNVTATYSDRNARGGPAMYQPRRLQTWFGMDGDSRKAIQPSMNFNGGRRTDGLGSNWNVGAGARVRVGGALNGSINVNYGRNIDDQQWIDNFVDGTVTSYTFARLFQSTSSVTVRLNYTLTPTLSIESYVQPFVSTVEYTNWRALADGRSSDVNQRFRPYTLRGAPEGFRFGQLRTNNVVRWEYRPGSVLFFVFSQGRDTYTGAPTDYGVQPAFDDVWAQRPQNVFLVKTSYWFGR
;
A
#
# COMPACT_ATOMS: atom_id res chain seq x y z
N MET A 1 9.48 -36.33 -8.21
CA MET A 1 10.38 -36.81 -9.27
C MET A 1 9.79 -36.48 -10.62
N LEU A 2 10.60 -35.85 -11.50
CA LEU A 2 10.35 -35.53 -12.91
C LEU A 2 9.44 -34.32 -13.21
N LEU A 3 10.09 -33.15 -13.35
CA LEU A 3 9.63 -32.04 -14.20
C LEU A 3 9.68 -32.47 -15.68
N PRO A 4 8.66 -32.20 -16.49
CA PRO A 4 8.82 -32.18 -17.93
C PRO A 4 9.28 -30.78 -18.38
N ALA A 5 10.48 -30.73 -18.96
CA ALA A 5 11.02 -29.60 -19.69
C ALA A 5 10.21 -29.40 -20.97
N LEU A 6 9.50 -28.28 -21.11
CA LEU A 6 8.95 -27.85 -22.38
C LEU A 6 9.93 -26.87 -23.04
N LEU A 7 10.81 -27.38 -23.88
CA LEU A 7 11.61 -26.60 -24.82
C LEU A 7 10.73 -26.28 -26.04
N LEU A 8 10.30 -25.04 -26.16
CA LEU A 8 9.78 -24.53 -27.42
C LEU A 8 10.96 -24.17 -28.32
N GLN A 9 11.18 -24.96 -29.36
CA GLN A 9 12.05 -24.60 -30.49
C GLN A 9 11.33 -23.55 -31.34
N LEU A 10 11.77 -22.30 -31.25
CA LEU A 10 11.44 -21.28 -32.25
C LEU A 10 12.44 -21.41 -33.42
N THR A 11 12.01 -21.96 -34.52
CA THR A 11 12.68 -21.87 -35.80
C THR A 11 12.60 -20.45 -36.33
N ALA A 12 13.73 -19.78 -36.41
CA ALA A 12 13.86 -18.46 -37.00
C ALA A 12 13.69 -18.54 -38.53
N ALA A 13 12.60 -18.01 -39.04
CA ALA A 13 12.46 -17.71 -40.45
C ALA A 13 13.22 -16.41 -40.76
N THR A 14 14.34 -16.50 -41.47
CA THR A 14 15.08 -15.36 -42.00
C THR A 14 14.34 -14.77 -43.17
N THR A 15 13.63 -13.69 -42.99
CA THR A 15 13.19 -12.82 -44.08
C THR A 15 14.22 -11.73 -44.31
N THR A 16 14.85 -11.76 -45.47
CA THR A 16 15.77 -10.74 -45.98
C THR A 16 15.01 -9.46 -46.28
N VAL A 17 15.30 -8.41 -45.50
CA VAL A 17 14.83 -7.03 -45.76
C VAL A 17 15.90 -6.33 -46.63
N PRO A 18 15.55 -5.60 -47.69
CA PRO A 18 16.52 -4.95 -48.56
C PRO A 18 17.23 -3.80 -47.85
N ALA A 19 18.51 -3.65 -48.17
CA ALA A 19 19.41 -2.66 -47.61
C ALA A 19 18.94 -1.23 -47.95
N THR A 20 18.43 -0.51 -46.91
CA THR A 20 18.27 0.95 -46.98
C THR A 20 19.59 1.63 -46.62
N SER A 21 19.91 2.62 -47.39
CA SER A 21 21.16 3.35 -47.58
C SER A 21 21.98 3.61 -46.31
N THR A 22 23.28 3.37 -46.39
CA THR A 22 24.35 3.67 -45.46
C THR A 22 24.44 5.14 -45.01
N ALA A 23 23.77 6.08 -45.67
CA ALA A 23 23.77 7.50 -45.34
C ALA A 23 22.95 7.85 -44.07
N ASN A 24 21.89 7.09 -43.76
CA ASN A 24 21.09 7.35 -42.55
C ASN A 24 21.71 6.74 -41.29
N ARG A 25 22.49 5.66 -41.41
CA ARG A 25 23.22 5.09 -40.26
C ARG A 25 24.36 5.98 -39.76
N ALA A 26 24.99 6.74 -40.65
CA ALA A 26 26.04 7.69 -40.29
C ALA A 26 25.50 8.92 -39.60
N ARG A 27 24.27 9.39 -39.92
CA ARG A 27 23.61 10.51 -39.23
C ARG A 27 23.11 10.12 -37.83
N ASP A 28 22.61 8.93 -37.64
CA ASP A 28 22.20 8.42 -36.33
C ASP A 28 23.40 8.05 -35.44
N ALA A 29 24.54 7.67 -36.02
CA ALA A 29 25.78 7.40 -35.28
C ALA A 29 26.45 8.68 -34.79
N VAL A 30 26.41 9.75 -35.58
CA VAL A 30 26.95 11.08 -35.17
C VAL A 30 26.10 11.79 -34.11
N ARG A 31 24.81 11.44 -34.02
CA ARG A 31 23.94 11.96 -32.91
C ARG A 31 24.08 11.19 -31.59
N ASN A 32 24.78 10.07 -31.55
CA ASN A 32 25.06 9.31 -30.35
C ASN A 32 26.45 9.56 -29.75
N GLU A 33 27.21 10.51 -30.25
CA GLU A 33 28.32 11.04 -29.46
C GLU A 33 27.75 11.60 -28.19
N VAL A 34 27.97 10.89 -27.09
CA VAL A 34 27.68 11.27 -25.71
C VAL A 34 28.43 12.58 -25.48
N ALA A 35 27.76 13.71 -25.63
CA ALA A 35 28.31 14.97 -25.11
C ALA A 35 28.78 14.69 -23.69
N ALA A 36 30.04 15.04 -23.40
CA ALA A 36 30.59 14.88 -22.06
C ALA A 36 29.56 15.46 -21.07
N PRO A 37 29.20 14.75 -20.00
CA PRO A 37 28.22 15.26 -19.05
C PRO A 37 28.69 16.64 -18.60
N ALA A 38 27.78 17.63 -18.67
CA ALA A 38 28.08 18.97 -18.20
C ALA A 38 28.66 18.90 -16.79
N PRO A 39 29.70 19.67 -16.47
CA PRO A 39 30.30 19.63 -15.16
C PRO A 39 29.22 19.89 -14.10
N ILE A 40 29.17 19.03 -13.10
CA ILE A 40 28.23 19.19 -11.98
C ILE A 40 28.57 20.47 -11.25
N PRO A 41 27.70 21.48 -11.19
CA PRO A 41 28.02 22.75 -10.56
C PRO A 41 28.24 22.53 -9.06
N THR A 42 29.22 23.27 -8.51
CA THR A 42 29.50 23.26 -7.07
C THR A 42 28.44 24.10 -6.35
N PRO A 43 27.86 23.62 -5.24
CA PRO A 43 26.91 24.40 -4.45
C PRO A 43 27.64 25.60 -3.81
N MET A 44 26.96 26.75 -3.75
CA MET A 44 27.54 27.97 -3.19
C MET A 44 27.23 28.10 -1.70
N ARG A 45 28.22 28.33 -0.89
CA ARG A 45 28.00 28.70 0.51
C ARG A 45 27.54 30.14 0.62
N LEU A 46 26.47 30.37 1.39
CA LEU A 46 25.84 31.67 1.56
C LEU A 46 26.15 32.28 2.92
N ASP A 47 26.49 33.57 2.92
CA ASP A 47 26.68 34.35 4.15
C ASP A 47 25.37 34.91 4.68
N ARG A 48 24.36 35.05 3.79
CA ARG A 48 23.02 35.50 4.12
C ARG A 48 21.99 34.60 3.49
N ALA A 49 20.97 34.19 4.27
CA ALA A 49 19.86 33.39 3.79
C ALA A 49 18.97 34.20 2.80
N PRO A 50 18.48 33.59 1.70
CA PRO A 50 17.46 34.19 0.86
C PRO A 50 16.13 34.29 1.62
N GLN A 51 15.28 35.23 1.22
CA GLN A 51 13.89 35.29 1.67
C GLN A 51 13.08 34.28 0.84
N ILE A 52 12.36 33.38 1.52
CA ILE A 52 11.55 32.34 0.85
C ILE A 52 10.15 32.89 0.63
N ASP A 53 9.91 33.56 -0.48
CA ASP A 53 8.66 34.26 -0.82
C ASP A 53 8.11 33.93 -2.23
N GLY A 54 8.80 33.03 -2.94
CA GLY A 54 8.42 32.58 -4.29
C GLY A 54 8.92 33.49 -5.39
N ARG A 55 9.95 34.34 -5.13
CA ARG A 55 10.56 35.25 -6.10
C ARG A 55 12.04 34.93 -6.27
N ASP A 56 12.60 35.28 -7.42
CA ASP A 56 14.03 35.12 -7.73
C ASP A 56 14.77 36.44 -7.76
N ASP A 57 14.20 37.50 -7.13
CA ASP A 57 14.74 38.83 -7.16
C ASP A 57 15.82 39.12 -6.08
N ASP A 58 15.98 38.27 -5.08
CA ASP A 58 17.04 38.36 -4.08
C ASP A 58 18.44 38.36 -4.72
N GLU A 59 19.29 39.26 -4.29
CA GLU A 59 20.66 39.39 -4.77
C GLU A 59 21.49 38.11 -4.57
N VAL A 60 21.23 37.41 -3.48
CA VAL A 60 21.88 36.15 -3.15
C VAL A 60 21.74 35.10 -4.26
N TRP A 61 20.56 35.00 -4.89
CA TRP A 61 20.33 34.07 -5.99
C TRP A 61 21.15 34.37 -7.24
N ARG A 62 21.45 35.66 -7.52
CA ARG A 62 22.21 36.06 -8.70
C ARG A 62 23.66 35.61 -8.69
N ALA A 63 24.24 35.45 -7.50
CA ALA A 63 25.63 35.00 -7.33
C ALA A 63 25.81 33.50 -7.56
N ILE A 64 24.75 32.71 -7.42
CA ILE A 64 24.82 31.25 -7.50
C ILE A 64 24.84 30.78 -8.96
N PRO A 65 25.77 29.85 -9.34
CA PRO A 65 25.81 29.29 -10.67
C PRO A 65 24.48 28.65 -11.10
N VAL A 66 24.11 28.87 -12.36
CA VAL A 66 22.85 28.33 -12.93
C VAL A 66 23.04 26.93 -13.45
N ILE A 67 22.11 26.05 -13.09
CA ILE A 67 21.92 24.73 -13.64
C ILE A 67 20.84 24.83 -14.71
N SER A 68 21.14 24.58 -15.97
CA SER A 68 20.20 24.72 -17.09
C SER A 68 20.12 23.51 -18.04
N ASP A 69 21.00 22.53 -17.89
CA ASP A 69 21.04 21.33 -18.75
C ASP A 69 20.00 20.28 -18.33
N PHE A 70 18.74 20.69 -18.32
CA PHE A 70 17.62 19.78 -18.08
C PHE A 70 17.33 18.96 -19.34
N ARG A 71 17.01 17.70 -19.17
CA ARG A 71 16.66 16.78 -20.26
C ARG A 71 15.30 16.15 -19.99
N GLN A 72 14.56 15.96 -21.08
CA GLN A 72 13.27 15.27 -21.02
C GLN A 72 13.51 13.78 -20.76
N PHE A 73 12.77 13.22 -19.83
CA PHE A 73 12.71 11.76 -19.63
C PHE A 73 11.31 11.17 -19.87
N GLU A 74 10.30 12.01 -19.95
CA GLU A 74 8.95 11.69 -20.41
C GLU A 74 8.40 12.82 -21.29
N PRO A 75 7.77 12.51 -22.42
CA PRO A 75 7.50 11.18 -23.00
C PRO A 75 8.72 10.56 -23.70
N SER A 76 9.72 11.35 -24.07
CA SER A 76 10.90 10.92 -24.83
C SER A 76 12.15 10.95 -23.96
N GLU A 77 12.82 9.80 -23.80
CA GLU A 77 14.05 9.72 -23.02
C GLU A 77 15.18 10.47 -23.73
N ASN A 78 15.85 11.38 -23.02
CA ASN A 78 16.92 12.24 -23.50
C ASN A 78 16.49 13.24 -24.61
N GLY A 79 15.21 13.60 -24.65
CA GLY A 79 14.72 14.66 -25.53
C GLY A 79 15.07 16.06 -24.97
N ASP A 80 15.01 17.07 -25.86
CA ASP A 80 15.14 18.45 -25.43
C ASP A 80 13.86 18.89 -24.71
N PRO A 81 13.95 19.66 -23.63
CA PRO A 81 12.77 20.16 -22.91
C PRO A 81 12.00 21.16 -23.79
N THR A 82 10.66 21.07 -23.77
CA THR A 82 9.82 22.05 -24.51
C THR A 82 9.79 23.41 -23.81
N LEU A 83 10.07 23.46 -22.51
CA LEU A 83 10.09 24.65 -21.69
C LEU A 83 11.40 24.71 -20.90
N ARG A 84 12.06 25.88 -20.96
CA ARG A 84 13.30 26.14 -20.24
C ARG A 84 13.09 26.01 -18.74
N THR A 85 14.08 25.45 -18.05
CA THR A 85 14.14 25.35 -16.60
C THR A 85 15.54 25.73 -16.15
N GLU A 86 15.62 26.53 -15.11
CA GLU A 86 16.88 26.90 -14.45
C GLU A 86 16.77 26.60 -12.95
N ALA A 87 17.88 26.17 -12.37
CA ALA A 87 17.95 25.96 -10.94
C ALA A 87 19.24 26.53 -10.37
N ARG A 88 19.19 26.86 -9.08
CA ARG A 88 20.34 27.33 -8.29
C ARG A 88 20.34 26.64 -6.94
N ILE A 89 21.53 26.26 -6.44
CA ILE A 89 21.70 25.56 -5.16
C ILE A 89 22.72 26.30 -4.31
N GLY A 90 22.23 26.78 -3.16
CA GLY A 90 23.05 27.39 -2.13
C GLY A 90 22.88 26.70 -0.79
N TYR A 91 23.78 26.92 0.15
CA TYR A 91 23.68 26.36 1.50
C TYR A 91 24.34 27.27 2.53
N ASP A 92 23.92 27.15 3.78
CA ASP A 92 24.64 27.67 4.95
C ASP A 92 25.00 26.51 5.91
N ALA A 93 25.39 26.82 7.13
CA ALA A 93 25.75 25.81 8.11
C ALA A 93 24.56 24.89 8.50
N ASN A 94 23.31 25.35 8.33
CA ASN A 94 22.12 24.70 8.88
C ASN A 94 21.06 24.37 7.82
N ASN A 95 21.11 24.98 6.64
CA ASN A 95 20.07 24.85 5.63
C ASN A 95 20.65 24.65 4.23
N LEU A 96 19.90 23.90 3.44
CA LEU A 96 20.04 23.86 1.98
C LEU A 96 18.96 24.75 1.36
N TYR A 97 19.36 25.57 0.39
CA TYR A 97 18.47 26.46 -0.37
C TYR A 97 18.47 26.05 -1.84
N VAL A 98 17.29 25.95 -2.41
CA VAL A 98 17.12 25.62 -3.83
C VAL A 98 16.14 26.61 -4.45
N LEU A 99 16.53 27.24 -5.55
CA LEU A 99 15.65 28.03 -6.39
C LEU A 99 15.46 27.28 -7.71
N VAL A 100 14.22 27.21 -8.20
CA VAL A 100 13.91 26.69 -9.53
C VAL A 100 13.01 27.68 -10.27
N ARG A 101 13.53 28.24 -11.37
CA ARG A 101 12.77 29.06 -12.32
C ARG A 101 12.24 28.15 -13.44
N SER A 102 10.95 28.05 -13.53
CA SER A 102 10.22 27.27 -14.52
C SER A 102 9.62 28.19 -15.57
N PHE A 103 10.34 28.46 -16.67
CA PHE A 103 9.85 29.32 -17.72
C PHE A 103 8.63 28.74 -18.41
N ASP A 104 7.65 29.60 -18.72
CA ASP A 104 6.46 29.25 -19.49
C ASP A 104 5.95 30.50 -20.23
N PRO A 105 5.88 30.49 -21.57
CA PRO A 105 5.37 31.60 -22.33
C PRO A 105 3.85 31.82 -22.20
N ARG A 106 3.16 30.88 -21.53
CA ARG A 106 1.73 30.97 -21.23
C ARG A 106 1.48 30.72 -19.73
N PRO A 107 1.85 31.64 -18.84
CA PRO A 107 1.71 31.45 -17.39
C PRO A 107 0.29 31.12 -16.93
N ASP A 108 -0.71 31.66 -17.60
CA ASP A 108 -2.13 31.39 -17.32
C ASP A 108 -2.52 29.91 -17.53
N SER A 109 -1.72 29.15 -18.26
CA SER A 109 -1.94 27.73 -18.49
C SER A 109 -1.16 26.80 -17.55
N VAL A 110 -0.41 27.37 -16.60
CA VAL A 110 0.23 26.63 -15.50
C VAL A 110 -0.86 26.05 -14.61
N LEU A 111 -0.83 24.75 -14.41
CA LEU A 111 -1.81 24.09 -13.56
C LEU A 111 -1.41 24.22 -12.09
N ALA A 112 -1.91 25.28 -11.43
CA ALA A 112 -1.67 25.59 -10.03
C ALA A 112 -2.86 25.08 -9.17
N VAL A 113 -2.77 23.84 -8.68
CA VAL A 113 -3.80 23.26 -7.83
C VAL A 113 -3.39 23.39 -6.36
N LEU A 114 -4.20 24.12 -5.60
CA LEU A 114 -4.04 24.23 -4.16
C LEU A 114 -4.50 22.93 -3.50
N GLN A 115 -3.65 22.36 -2.71
CA GLN A 115 -3.88 21.07 -2.03
C GLN A 115 -3.29 21.11 -0.63
N ARG A 116 -3.86 20.32 0.24
CA ARG A 116 -3.29 20.09 1.57
C ARG A 116 -1.88 19.53 1.45
N ARG A 117 -1.01 19.85 2.38
CA ARG A 117 0.32 19.21 2.52
C ARG A 117 0.17 17.68 2.46
N ASP A 118 1.06 17.03 1.74
CA ASP A 118 1.11 15.58 1.50
C ASP A 118 -0.08 15.00 0.73
N ASN A 119 -0.85 15.85 0.07
CA ASN A 119 -1.87 15.41 -0.86
C ASN A 119 -1.34 15.51 -2.31
N PHE A 120 -1.57 14.46 -3.12
CA PHE A 120 -0.99 14.31 -4.46
C PHE A 120 -2.03 14.49 -5.57
N LEU A 121 -2.71 15.64 -5.58
CA LEU A 121 -3.52 15.99 -6.74
C LEU A 121 -2.65 16.38 -7.92
N LEU A 122 -3.17 16.21 -9.12
CA LEU A 122 -2.45 16.58 -10.34
C LEU A 122 -2.28 18.10 -10.44
N SER A 123 -1.05 18.55 -10.43
CA SER A 123 -0.61 19.93 -10.59
C SER A 123 0.72 19.93 -11.33
N ASP A 124 1.10 21.07 -11.93
CA ASP A 124 2.49 21.31 -12.23
C ASP A 124 3.28 21.24 -10.92
N ASP A 125 4.51 20.76 -10.96
CA ASP A 125 5.35 20.69 -9.78
C ASP A 125 6.84 20.67 -10.10
N VAL A 126 7.62 20.99 -9.07
CA VAL A 126 9.05 20.72 -9.01
C VAL A 126 9.32 19.84 -7.80
N VAL A 127 10.10 18.80 -8.01
CA VAL A 127 10.60 17.91 -6.96
C VAL A 127 12.11 18.03 -6.88
N VAL A 128 12.61 18.34 -5.69
CA VAL A 128 14.04 18.30 -5.34
C VAL A 128 14.32 17.00 -4.61
N GLY A 129 15.17 16.15 -5.20
CA GLY A 129 15.66 14.92 -4.60
C GLY A 129 17.04 15.11 -4.00
N ILE A 130 17.28 14.64 -2.77
CA ILE A 130 18.53 14.76 -2.03
C ILE A 130 18.94 13.41 -1.46
N ASP A 131 20.00 12.82 -1.98
CA ASP A 131 20.70 11.68 -1.38
C ASP A 131 21.85 12.21 -0.51
N SER A 132 21.55 12.45 0.76
CA SER A 132 22.48 13.06 1.71
C SER A 132 23.59 12.12 2.17
N TYR A 133 23.45 10.80 1.95
CA TYR A 133 24.52 9.83 2.16
C TYR A 133 25.40 9.61 0.93
N ASN A 134 24.95 10.05 -0.25
CA ASN A 134 25.51 9.68 -1.56
C ASN A 134 25.64 8.16 -1.73
N ASP A 135 24.68 7.43 -1.19
CA ASP A 135 24.66 5.97 -1.18
C ASP A 135 24.02 5.35 -2.43
N LYS A 136 23.45 6.20 -3.30
CA LYS A 136 22.78 5.83 -4.54
C LYS A 136 21.55 4.93 -4.34
N ARG A 137 20.93 4.97 -3.17
CA ARG A 137 19.83 4.09 -2.79
C ARG A 137 18.75 4.76 -1.97
N THR A 138 19.14 5.72 -1.12
CA THR A 138 18.22 6.43 -0.24
C THR A 138 18.24 7.91 -0.58
N GLY A 139 17.10 8.57 -0.41
CA GLY A 139 17.00 10.00 -0.69
C GLY A 139 15.75 10.61 -0.11
N TYR A 140 15.77 11.91 -0.01
CA TYR A 140 14.65 12.73 0.43
C TYR A 140 14.07 13.46 -0.76
N LEU A 141 12.75 13.54 -0.82
CA LEU A 141 12.00 14.24 -1.86
C LEU A 141 11.29 15.44 -1.25
N PHE A 142 11.44 16.61 -1.86
CA PHE A 142 10.72 17.84 -1.49
C PHE A 142 9.98 18.33 -2.71
N ARG A 143 8.66 18.27 -2.69
CA ARG A 143 7.78 18.66 -3.79
C ARG A 143 7.11 19.98 -3.49
N LEU A 144 7.11 20.89 -4.48
CA LEU A 144 6.42 22.16 -4.41
C LEU A 144 5.62 22.37 -5.70
N THR A 145 4.36 22.83 -5.56
CA THR A 145 3.47 23.19 -6.67
C THR A 145 3.44 24.71 -6.88
N PRO A 146 3.05 25.22 -8.06
CA PRO A 146 2.92 26.67 -8.30
C PRO A 146 1.92 27.36 -7.36
N ALA A 147 0.99 26.62 -6.75
CA ALA A 147 0.06 27.12 -5.73
C ALA A 147 0.65 27.13 -4.31
N GLY A 148 1.94 26.80 -4.13
CA GLY A 148 2.61 26.77 -2.82
C GLY A 148 2.28 25.52 -1.98
N SER A 149 1.64 24.51 -2.55
CA SER A 149 1.37 23.26 -1.82
C SER A 149 2.62 22.40 -1.77
N MET A 150 2.92 21.88 -0.58
CA MET A 150 4.14 21.16 -0.23
C MET A 150 3.86 19.68 -0.01
N ALA A 151 4.82 18.85 -0.33
CA ALA A 151 4.85 17.45 0.10
C ALA A 151 6.30 16.99 0.23
N GLU A 152 6.53 16.06 1.14
CA GLU A 152 7.83 15.43 1.35
C GLU A 152 7.74 13.92 1.39
N GLY A 153 8.83 13.26 0.99
CA GLY A 153 8.92 11.80 0.99
C GLY A 153 10.34 11.30 1.14
N TYR A 154 10.46 10.04 1.41
CA TYR A 154 11.72 9.33 1.53
C TYR A 154 11.81 8.21 0.50
N MET A 155 12.93 8.13 -0.21
CA MET A 155 13.22 7.03 -1.15
C MET A 155 14.15 6.02 -0.51
N PHE A 156 13.88 4.74 -0.76
CA PHE A 156 14.70 3.63 -0.31
C PHE A 156 14.78 2.55 -1.41
N ASN A 157 15.70 1.60 -1.27
CA ASN A 157 15.93 0.54 -2.25
C ASN A 157 16.13 1.03 -3.71
N ASP A 158 16.60 2.28 -3.88
CA ASP A 158 16.91 2.90 -5.17
C ASP A 158 15.69 3.21 -6.05
N GLY A 159 14.45 3.12 -5.54
CA GLY A 159 13.28 3.42 -6.36
C GLY A 159 11.93 3.27 -5.68
N GLU A 160 11.92 2.85 -4.43
CA GLU A 160 10.70 2.78 -3.63
C GLU A 160 10.50 4.10 -2.88
N GLU A 161 9.25 4.58 -2.82
CA GLU A 161 8.89 5.86 -2.23
C GLU A 161 8.04 5.66 -0.97
N ASP A 162 8.39 6.36 0.11
CA ASP A 162 7.61 6.46 1.35
C ASP A 162 7.19 7.93 1.54
N TRP A 163 5.95 8.23 1.17
CA TRP A 163 5.34 9.55 1.33
C TRP A 163 4.69 9.75 2.71
N GLY A 164 4.85 8.82 3.62
CA GLY A 164 4.48 8.96 5.03
C GLY A 164 5.56 9.62 5.88
N TRP A 165 6.76 9.83 5.31
CA TRP A 165 7.83 10.56 5.99
C TRP A 165 7.53 12.05 6.03
N ASN A 166 7.67 12.67 7.22
CA ASN A 166 7.37 14.08 7.44
C ASN A 166 8.61 14.86 7.84
N ALA A 167 8.75 16.08 7.32
CA ALA A 167 9.79 17.03 7.64
C ALA A 167 9.23 18.44 7.86
N VAL A 168 9.92 19.23 8.64
CA VAL A 168 9.61 20.66 8.83
C VAL A 168 10.56 21.47 7.96
N TRP A 169 10.07 22.00 6.84
CA TRP A 169 10.79 22.83 5.88
C TRP A 169 9.93 23.95 5.36
N GLN A 170 10.52 24.91 4.65
CA GLN A 170 9.82 26.03 4.04
C GLN A 170 9.90 25.93 2.52
N GLY A 171 8.77 26.15 1.87
CA GLY A 171 8.68 26.29 0.43
C GLY A 171 7.74 27.43 0.08
N ALA A 172 8.11 28.23 -0.91
CA ALA A 172 7.26 29.26 -1.49
C ALA A 172 7.30 29.18 -3.00
N ALA A 173 6.16 29.41 -3.64
CA ALA A 173 6.06 29.45 -5.09
C ALA A 173 5.14 30.58 -5.54
N LYS A 174 5.45 31.14 -6.71
CA LYS A 174 4.66 32.21 -7.32
C LYS A 174 4.68 32.09 -8.83
N VAL A 175 3.54 32.29 -9.45
CA VAL A 175 3.38 32.45 -10.90
C VAL A 175 3.56 33.94 -11.26
N ASP A 176 4.36 34.22 -12.28
CA ASP A 176 4.61 35.55 -12.82
C ASP A 176 4.53 35.55 -14.36
N SER A 177 4.90 36.68 -14.99
CA SER A 177 4.83 36.83 -16.45
C SER A 177 5.78 35.95 -17.25
N LEU A 178 6.82 35.36 -16.60
CA LEU A 178 7.82 34.50 -17.24
C LEU A 178 7.55 33.01 -17.03
N GLY A 179 6.59 32.67 -16.16
CA GLY A 179 6.28 31.31 -15.78
C GLY A 179 6.03 31.19 -14.27
N TRP A 180 6.87 30.45 -13.53
CA TRP A 180 6.76 30.36 -12.09
C TRP A 180 8.10 30.07 -11.41
N VAL A 181 8.20 30.45 -10.15
CA VAL A 181 9.37 30.23 -9.28
C VAL A 181 9.00 29.29 -8.16
N ALA A 182 9.91 28.42 -7.79
CA ALA A 182 9.85 27.59 -6.58
C ALA A 182 11.11 27.82 -5.75
N GLU A 183 10.93 28.17 -4.49
CA GLU A 183 12.01 28.34 -3.52
C GLU A 183 11.87 27.37 -2.36
N TYR A 184 12.98 26.78 -1.97
CA TYR A 184 13.07 25.78 -0.89
C TYR A 184 14.10 26.24 0.14
N ARG A 185 13.75 26.16 1.42
CA ARG A 185 14.66 26.16 2.57
C ARG A 185 14.49 24.86 3.31
N ILE A 186 15.48 24.00 3.21
CA ILE A 186 15.47 22.65 3.78
C ILE A 186 16.48 22.62 4.92
N PRO A 187 16.02 22.57 6.19
CA PRO A 187 16.94 22.45 7.33
C PRO A 187 17.70 21.13 7.25
N LEU A 188 19.03 21.21 7.40
CA LEU A 188 19.91 20.04 7.38
C LEU A 188 19.61 19.08 8.53
N SER A 189 18.96 19.55 9.62
CA SER A 189 18.46 18.71 10.70
C SER A 189 17.36 17.74 10.29
N GLN A 190 16.68 17.99 9.14
CA GLN A 190 15.68 17.08 8.59
C GLN A 190 16.31 15.98 7.71
N LEU A 191 17.57 16.16 7.31
CA LEU A 191 18.34 15.19 6.53
C LEU A 191 19.24 14.37 7.44
N ARG A 192 19.42 13.10 7.12
CA ARG A 192 20.40 12.25 7.81
C ARG A 192 21.65 12.16 6.95
N TYR A 193 22.79 12.58 7.47
CA TYR A 193 24.09 12.50 6.79
C TYR A 193 25.21 12.37 7.81
N VAL A 194 26.38 11.92 7.36
CA VAL A 194 27.59 11.85 8.17
C VAL A 194 28.38 13.12 7.92
N PRO A 195 28.55 14.03 8.91
CA PRO A 195 29.34 15.22 8.72
C PRO A 195 30.79 14.89 8.38
N SER A 196 31.31 15.52 7.34
CA SER A 196 32.71 15.45 6.91
C SER A 196 33.23 16.85 6.58
N GLY A 197 34.52 16.98 6.36
CA GLY A 197 35.12 18.26 5.95
C GLY A 197 34.60 18.75 4.62
N ASP A 198 34.26 17.81 3.72
CA ASP A 198 33.67 18.05 2.42
C ASP A 198 32.64 16.97 2.14
N ASN A 199 31.35 17.32 2.22
CA ASN A 199 30.24 16.39 1.96
C ASN A 199 29.86 16.43 0.47
N THR A 200 29.54 15.25 -0.09
CA THR A 200 28.96 15.09 -1.41
C THR A 200 27.54 14.60 -1.26
N PHE A 201 26.57 15.33 -1.79
CA PHE A 201 25.16 14.89 -1.84
C PHE A 201 24.80 14.45 -3.26
N GLY A 202 23.96 13.44 -3.37
CA GLY A 202 23.25 13.13 -4.60
C GLY A 202 22.08 14.11 -4.78
N ILE A 203 22.00 14.79 -5.93
CA ILE A 203 20.93 15.77 -6.18
C ILE A 203 20.20 15.44 -7.48
N ALA A 204 18.88 15.57 -7.46
CA ALA A 204 18.04 15.56 -8.64
C ALA A 204 17.01 16.69 -8.56
N ILE A 205 16.73 17.34 -9.68
CA ILE A 205 15.66 18.31 -9.80
C ILE A 205 14.76 17.85 -10.95
N ILE A 206 13.49 17.70 -10.66
CA ILE A 206 12.51 17.16 -11.60
C ILE A 206 11.37 18.17 -11.72
N ARG A 207 11.09 18.65 -12.93
CA ARG A 207 9.93 19.46 -13.23
C ARG A 207 8.91 18.65 -14.01
N ARG A 208 7.64 18.76 -13.61
CA ARG A 208 6.48 18.25 -14.33
C ARG A 208 5.68 19.39 -14.92
N THR A 209 5.39 19.30 -16.22
CA THR A 209 4.45 20.18 -16.92
C THR A 209 3.23 19.35 -17.33
N VAL A 210 2.13 19.53 -16.62
CA VAL A 210 0.91 18.71 -16.80
C VAL A 210 0.30 18.91 -18.19
N ARG A 211 0.27 20.13 -18.69
CA ARG A 211 -0.31 20.50 -19.99
C ARG A 211 0.23 19.66 -21.15
N SER A 212 1.55 19.47 -21.21
CA SER A 212 2.23 18.64 -22.22
C SER A 212 2.39 17.19 -21.80
N GLY A 213 2.18 16.89 -20.50
CA GLY A 213 2.52 15.61 -19.91
C GLY A 213 4.03 15.33 -19.95
N GLU A 214 4.82 16.39 -19.89
CA GLU A 214 6.28 16.36 -19.95
C GLU A 214 6.87 16.30 -18.54
N ARG A 215 7.93 15.51 -18.40
CA ARG A 215 8.80 15.54 -17.23
C ARG A 215 10.24 15.73 -17.69
N VAL A 216 10.89 16.71 -17.15
CA VAL A 216 12.32 16.98 -17.35
C VAL A 216 13.07 16.79 -16.05
N SER A 217 14.33 16.40 -16.12
CA SER A 217 15.17 16.25 -14.94
C SER A 217 16.58 16.76 -15.17
N TRP A 218 17.20 17.17 -14.10
CA TRP A 218 18.63 17.37 -13.99
C TRP A 218 19.14 16.59 -12.77
N PRO A 219 20.17 15.74 -12.93
CA PRO A 219 20.65 15.19 -14.22
C PRO A 219 19.60 14.33 -14.93
N LEU A 220 19.89 13.91 -16.15
CA LEU A 220 18.99 13.06 -16.92
C LEU A 220 18.72 11.72 -16.21
N ILE A 221 17.47 11.50 -15.89
CA ILE A 221 16.97 10.19 -15.41
C ILE A 221 16.55 9.37 -16.64
N ARG A 222 17.08 8.15 -16.78
CA ARG A 222 16.79 7.26 -17.89
C ARG A 222 15.81 6.17 -17.48
N ARG A 223 14.66 6.08 -18.15
CA ARG A 223 13.66 5.02 -17.93
C ARG A 223 14.13 3.65 -18.42
N SER A 224 15.13 3.64 -19.31
CA SER A 224 15.79 2.42 -19.80
C SER A 224 16.71 1.78 -18.76
N LYS A 225 17.15 2.55 -17.76
CA LYS A 225 17.94 2.08 -16.62
C LYS A 225 17.03 1.72 -15.44
N THR A 226 17.54 0.83 -14.60
CA THR A 226 16.91 0.51 -13.31
C THR A 226 17.38 1.49 -12.24
N GLY A 227 16.51 1.77 -11.27
CA GLY A 227 16.79 2.65 -10.14
C GLY A 227 16.47 4.12 -10.44
N MET A 228 16.34 4.88 -9.40
CA MET A 228 16.03 6.31 -9.42
C MET A 228 17.15 7.10 -8.73
N VAL A 229 17.43 6.81 -7.46
CA VAL A 229 18.44 7.51 -6.65
C VAL A 229 19.85 7.28 -7.19
N SER A 230 20.12 6.08 -7.73
CA SER A 230 21.41 5.75 -8.35
C SER A 230 21.72 6.58 -9.61
N GLN A 231 20.73 7.29 -10.16
CA GLN A 231 20.88 8.16 -11.32
C GLN A 231 21.01 9.66 -10.94
N TRP A 232 20.92 10.01 -9.66
CA TRP A 232 21.09 11.39 -9.20
C TRP A 232 22.55 11.84 -9.27
N GLY A 233 22.76 13.10 -9.57
CA GLY A 233 24.09 13.68 -9.72
C GLY A 233 24.80 13.81 -8.38
N ALA A 234 26.01 13.31 -8.27
CA ALA A 234 26.86 13.52 -7.09
C ALA A 234 27.42 14.94 -7.11
N MET A 235 26.97 15.81 -6.20
CA MET A 235 27.36 17.20 -6.06
C MET A 235 28.32 17.33 -4.85
N PRO A 236 29.63 17.48 -5.05
CA PRO A 236 30.62 17.73 -3.98
C PRO A 236 30.62 19.19 -3.56
N GLY A 237 31.29 19.51 -2.47
CA GLY A 237 31.59 20.88 -2.07
C GLY A 237 30.72 21.43 -0.94
N PHE A 238 29.92 20.61 -0.27
CA PHE A 238 29.20 21.04 0.95
C PHE A 238 30.15 20.99 2.15
N GLN A 239 30.66 22.15 2.57
CA GLN A 239 31.67 22.28 3.62
C GLN A 239 31.12 22.89 4.89
N LYS A 240 31.71 22.52 6.04
CA LYS A 240 31.39 23.08 7.37
C LYS A 240 29.89 22.98 7.70
N LEU A 241 29.28 21.86 7.37
CA LEU A 241 27.90 21.58 7.77
C LEU A 241 27.83 21.25 9.26
N SER A 242 26.78 21.72 9.93
CA SER A 242 26.53 21.41 11.34
C SER A 242 26.10 19.94 11.51
N ALA A 243 26.58 19.28 12.53
CA ALA A 243 26.01 17.98 12.90
C ALA A 243 24.55 18.18 13.32
N PRO A 244 23.58 17.49 12.66
CA PRO A 244 22.18 17.69 12.98
C PRO A 244 21.89 17.17 14.39
N ARG A 245 21.40 18.05 15.25
CA ARG A 245 20.75 17.67 16.51
C ARG A 245 19.26 17.81 16.31
N ARG A 246 18.55 16.72 16.41
CA ARG A 246 17.10 16.71 16.25
C ARG A 246 16.47 16.27 17.55
N VAL A 247 15.72 17.17 18.19
CA VAL A 247 14.86 16.85 19.31
C VAL A 247 13.51 17.49 19.01
N GLU A 248 12.49 16.69 18.86
CA GLU A 248 11.14 17.16 18.61
C GLU A 248 10.21 16.51 19.64
N LEU A 249 9.32 17.30 20.21
CA LEU A 249 8.27 16.86 21.12
C LEU A 249 6.93 17.38 20.59
N MET A 250 5.97 16.49 20.46
CA MET A 250 4.63 16.84 20.00
C MET A 250 3.57 16.32 20.98
N PRO A 251 3.30 17.04 22.06
CA PRO A 251 2.16 16.75 22.92
C PRO A 251 0.86 17.00 22.14
N TYR A 252 -0.16 16.21 22.45
CA TYR A 252 -1.50 16.39 21.91
C TYR A 252 -2.57 16.07 22.94
N ASN A 253 -3.71 16.68 22.69
CA ASN A 253 -4.96 16.43 23.41
C ASN A 253 -6.04 16.04 22.40
N VAL A 254 -6.84 15.04 22.76
CA VAL A 254 -8.01 14.61 22.00
C VAL A 254 -9.22 14.63 22.92
N ALA A 255 -10.20 15.46 22.57
CA ALA A 255 -11.52 15.44 23.19
C ALA A 255 -12.50 14.80 22.20
N LYS A 256 -13.18 13.75 22.63
CA LYS A 256 -14.13 12.98 21.83
C LYS A 256 -15.48 12.94 22.55
N TYR A 257 -16.53 13.26 21.80
CA TYR A 257 -17.91 13.11 22.25
C TYR A 257 -18.65 12.19 21.29
N GLY A 258 -19.15 11.07 21.80
CA GLY A 258 -19.87 10.07 21.04
C GLY A 258 -21.33 10.00 21.44
N TYR A 259 -22.25 10.02 20.48
CA TYR A 259 -23.66 9.70 20.62
C TYR A 259 -23.93 8.35 19.94
N LYS A 260 -24.33 7.34 20.73
CA LYS A 260 -24.64 6.00 20.23
C LYS A 260 -26.07 5.62 20.62
N PRO A 261 -27.02 5.51 19.65
CA PRO A 261 -28.38 5.06 19.94
C PRO A 261 -28.39 3.62 20.43
N ARG A 262 -29.32 3.27 21.32
CA ARG A 262 -29.61 1.91 21.75
C ARG A 262 -30.89 1.42 21.10
N GLY A 263 -31.08 0.10 21.09
CA GLY A 263 -32.25 -0.54 20.53
C GLY A 263 -33.55 -0.24 21.24
N ASP A 264 -33.50 0.18 22.52
CA ASP A 264 -34.64 0.58 23.35
C ASP A 264 -35.11 2.03 23.14
N GLY A 265 -34.53 2.73 22.16
CA GLY A 265 -34.84 4.13 21.88
C GLY A 265 -34.04 5.13 22.69
N SER A 266 -33.31 4.72 23.73
CA SER A 266 -32.37 5.56 24.48
C SER A 266 -31.06 5.76 23.72
N ALA A 267 -30.20 6.63 24.23
CA ALA A 267 -28.86 6.81 23.67
C ALA A 267 -27.81 6.79 24.79
N ARG A 268 -26.62 6.34 24.44
CA ARG A 268 -25.44 6.46 25.29
C ARG A 268 -24.56 7.59 24.78
N ASN A 269 -24.32 8.56 25.66
CA ASN A 269 -23.33 9.60 25.41
C ASN A 269 -22.01 9.16 26.06
N VAL A 270 -20.93 9.29 25.33
CA VAL A 270 -19.58 8.96 25.81
C VAL A 270 -18.69 10.15 25.54
N ALA A 271 -18.27 10.81 26.63
CA ALA A 271 -17.22 11.82 26.56
C ALA A 271 -15.89 11.19 26.98
N GLN A 272 -14.86 11.39 26.20
CA GLN A 272 -13.52 10.90 26.47
C GLN A 272 -12.52 12.00 26.18
N THR A 273 -11.54 12.14 27.06
CA THR A 273 -10.38 13.01 26.84
C THR A 273 -9.12 12.17 26.96
N GLN A 274 -8.25 12.27 25.99
CA GLN A 274 -6.96 11.58 25.96
C GLN A 274 -5.84 12.60 25.81
N PHE A 275 -4.77 12.37 26.56
CA PHE A 275 -3.50 13.09 26.41
C PHE A 275 -2.46 12.10 25.94
N GLY A 276 -1.64 12.52 25.02
CA GLY A 276 -0.53 11.74 24.54
C GLY A 276 0.60 12.66 24.06
N ALA A 277 1.70 12.06 23.73
CA ALA A 277 2.86 12.78 23.20
C ALA A 277 3.67 11.89 22.26
N ASP A 278 4.14 12.49 21.18
CA ASP A 278 5.16 11.91 20.31
C ASP A 278 6.49 12.60 20.56
N LEU A 279 7.56 11.82 20.63
CA LEU A 279 8.95 12.27 20.85
C LEU A 279 9.81 11.78 19.69
N LYS A 280 10.63 12.65 19.13
CA LYS A 280 11.63 12.27 18.14
C LYS A 280 13.00 12.81 18.54
N VAL A 281 13.98 11.92 18.67
CA VAL A 281 15.33 12.26 19.10
C VAL A 281 16.35 11.68 18.13
N GLY A 282 17.18 12.52 17.54
CA GLY A 282 18.38 12.08 16.82
C GLY A 282 19.42 11.56 17.81
N LEU A 283 19.53 10.25 17.94
CA LEU A 283 20.57 9.62 18.78
C LEU A 283 21.96 9.87 18.23
N THR A 284 22.07 9.83 16.92
CA THR A 284 23.24 10.26 16.15
C THR A 284 22.75 11.03 14.92
N SER A 285 23.64 11.51 14.08
CA SER A 285 23.27 12.18 12.82
C SER A 285 22.42 11.31 11.87
N ASN A 286 22.43 10.00 12.06
CA ASN A 286 21.84 9.03 11.15
C ASN A 286 20.99 7.93 11.82
N VAL A 287 20.79 8.01 13.13
CA VAL A 287 19.91 7.12 13.89
C VAL A 287 18.95 7.95 14.71
N THR A 288 17.67 7.68 14.58
CA THR A 288 16.58 8.39 15.26
C THR A 288 15.81 7.42 16.16
N LEU A 289 15.49 7.89 17.36
CA LEU A 289 14.50 7.30 18.26
C LEU A 289 13.17 8.07 18.08
N ASP A 290 12.12 7.37 17.74
CA ASP A 290 10.74 7.85 17.78
C ASP A 290 10.02 7.17 18.93
N GLY A 291 9.41 7.92 19.83
CA GLY A 291 8.60 7.44 20.96
C GLY A 291 7.18 7.96 20.85
N ALA A 292 6.21 7.17 21.27
CA ALA A 292 4.82 7.58 21.38
C ALA A 292 4.24 7.06 22.70
N ILE A 293 3.60 7.92 23.44
CA ILE A 293 2.88 7.59 24.68
C ILE A 293 1.41 7.84 24.44
N ASN A 294 0.59 6.82 24.70
CA ASN A 294 -0.86 6.86 24.49
C ASN A 294 -1.23 7.44 23.11
N PRO A 295 -0.65 6.89 22.02
CA PRO A 295 -0.85 7.44 20.69
C PRO A 295 -2.32 7.41 20.32
N ASP A 296 -2.86 8.57 19.91
CA ASP A 296 -4.22 8.64 19.36
C ASP A 296 -4.21 8.15 17.92
N PHE A 297 -4.89 7.05 17.70
CA PHE A 297 -5.20 6.52 16.38
C PHE A 297 -6.61 6.91 15.92
N GLY A 298 -7.18 7.98 16.45
CA GLY A 298 -8.40 8.61 15.95
C GLY A 298 -8.25 8.80 14.46
N GLN A 299 -8.83 7.87 13.69
CA GLN A 299 -8.62 7.79 12.24
C GLN A 299 -9.25 9.01 11.60
N VAL A 300 -8.43 9.85 11.03
CA VAL A 300 -8.87 10.94 10.15
C VAL A 300 -9.57 10.36 8.91
N GLU A 301 -9.27 9.12 8.53
CA GLU A 301 -9.95 8.37 7.47
C GLU A 301 -10.48 7.02 7.97
N ALA A 302 -11.76 6.76 7.73
CA ALA A 302 -12.37 5.45 7.99
C ALA A 302 -11.95 4.40 6.95
N ASP A 303 -11.84 3.14 7.39
CA ASP A 303 -11.73 2.03 6.44
C ASP A 303 -13.04 1.90 5.64
N PRO A 304 -12.97 1.51 4.35
CA PRO A 304 -14.17 1.37 3.53
C PRO A 304 -15.10 0.27 4.07
N GLY A 305 -16.40 0.46 3.91
CA GLY A 305 -17.40 -0.55 4.21
C GLY A 305 -17.26 -1.77 3.30
N VAL A 306 -17.24 -2.96 3.88
CA VAL A 306 -17.15 -4.24 3.15
C VAL A 306 -17.97 -5.31 3.84
N LEU A 307 -18.55 -6.21 3.05
CA LEU A 307 -19.14 -7.46 3.53
C LEU A 307 -18.24 -8.62 3.12
N ASN A 308 -17.57 -9.24 4.09
CA ASN A 308 -16.67 -10.37 3.86
C ASN A 308 -17.40 -11.70 4.19
N LEU A 309 -17.79 -12.45 3.16
CA LEU A 309 -18.35 -13.80 3.29
C LEU A 309 -17.31 -14.90 3.10
N SER A 310 -16.06 -14.55 2.80
CA SER A 310 -14.98 -15.51 2.58
C SER A 310 -14.43 -16.09 3.90
N ALA A 311 -13.61 -17.15 3.77
CA ALA A 311 -12.88 -17.72 4.90
C ALA A 311 -11.65 -16.92 5.31
N PHE A 312 -11.30 -15.85 4.56
CA PHE A 312 -10.03 -15.14 4.69
C PHE A 312 -10.20 -13.80 5.39
N GLU A 313 -9.22 -13.44 6.20
CA GLU A 313 -9.11 -12.10 6.78
C GLU A 313 -8.84 -11.07 5.69
N GLN A 314 -9.43 -9.87 5.82
CA GLN A 314 -9.20 -8.77 4.89
C GLN A 314 -8.02 -7.92 5.33
N PHE A 315 -7.15 -7.61 4.38
CA PHE A 315 -6.01 -6.71 4.59
C PHE A 315 -6.44 -5.24 4.43
N PHE A 316 -6.00 -4.39 5.35
CA PHE A 316 -6.13 -2.94 5.26
C PHE A 316 -4.76 -2.28 5.37
N ALA A 317 -4.49 -1.32 4.51
CA ALA A 317 -3.26 -0.55 4.56
C ALA A 317 -3.11 0.23 5.87
N GLU A 318 -1.88 0.43 6.35
CA GLU A 318 -1.58 1.25 7.52
C GLU A 318 -1.84 2.73 7.22
N ARG A 319 -2.32 3.46 8.21
CA ARG A 319 -2.62 4.90 8.12
C ARG A 319 -2.10 5.73 9.29
N ARG A 320 -1.60 5.07 10.33
CA ARG A 320 -1.12 5.72 11.55
C ARG A 320 0.27 6.32 11.34
N PRO A 321 0.49 7.63 11.58
CA PRO A 321 1.76 8.30 11.27
C PRO A 321 2.98 7.64 11.92
N PHE A 322 2.91 7.27 13.19
CA PHE A 322 3.99 6.57 13.89
C PHE A 322 4.41 5.28 13.21
N CYS A 323 3.46 4.53 12.63
CA CYS A 323 3.72 3.27 11.95
C CYS A 323 4.18 3.45 10.50
N LEU A 324 3.78 4.54 9.83
CA LEU A 324 4.15 4.84 8.45
C LEU A 324 5.59 5.34 8.35
N GLU A 325 6.00 6.24 9.21
CA GLU A 325 7.34 6.82 9.14
C GLU A 325 8.43 5.77 9.31
N GLY A 326 9.32 5.66 8.32
CA GLY A 326 10.40 4.68 8.31
C GLY A 326 9.95 3.23 8.14
N SER A 327 8.69 3.00 7.74
CA SER A 327 8.13 1.66 7.54
C SER A 327 8.91 0.83 6.52
N GLY A 328 9.56 1.46 5.55
CA GLY A 328 10.39 0.78 4.56
C GLY A 328 11.52 -0.07 5.15
N ILE A 329 12.07 0.29 6.32
CA ILE A 329 13.08 -0.52 7.00
C ILE A 329 12.47 -1.85 7.49
N PHE A 330 11.22 -1.83 7.98
CA PHE A 330 10.55 -3.01 8.56
C PHE A 330 9.88 -3.91 7.53
N ARG A 331 10.12 -3.69 6.24
CA ARG A 331 9.55 -4.54 5.19
C ARG A 331 10.26 -5.88 5.11
N TYR A 332 9.47 -6.94 5.06
CA TYR A 332 9.84 -8.31 4.74
C TYR A 332 8.64 -8.93 4.04
N ASP A 333 8.52 -8.68 2.75
CA ASP A 333 7.34 -9.00 1.96
C ASP A 333 7.37 -10.48 1.56
N ILE A 334 6.31 -11.22 1.87
CA ILE A 334 6.17 -12.65 1.51
C ILE A 334 5.26 -12.80 0.31
N ASP A 335 4.17 -12.03 0.26
CA ASP A 335 3.17 -12.09 -0.79
C ASP A 335 2.84 -10.67 -1.24
N CYS A 336 3.02 -10.41 -2.54
CA CYS A 336 2.74 -9.12 -3.15
C CYS A 336 1.79 -9.30 -4.34
N ASN A 337 0.62 -8.67 -4.26
CA ASN A 337 -0.35 -8.65 -5.34
C ASN A 337 -0.86 -7.22 -5.59
N ASP A 338 -0.82 -6.76 -6.83
CA ASP A 338 -1.30 -5.44 -7.28
C ASP A 338 -0.81 -4.26 -6.41
N GLY A 339 0.47 -4.34 -5.98
CA GLY A 339 1.10 -3.29 -5.16
C GLY A 339 0.80 -3.37 -3.66
N GLN A 340 0.01 -4.32 -3.21
CA GLN A 340 -0.17 -4.64 -1.80
C GLN A 340 0.73 -5.81 -1.42
N CYS A 341 1.58 -5.60 -0.43
CA CYS A 341 2.47 -6.63 0.09
C CYS A 341 2.10 -6.99 1.53
N THR A 342 2.07 -8.29 1.81
CA THR A 342 1.93 -8.83 3.16
C THR A 342 3.20 -9.55 3.57
N GLY A 343 3.48 -9.64 4.86
CA GLY A 343 4.76 -10.18 5.30
C GLY A 343 4.86 -10.45 6.79
N LEU A 344 6.09 -10.54 7.29
CA LEU A 344 6.37 -10.88 8.70
C LEU A 344 5.93 -9.78 9.67
N PHE A 345 5.78 -8.54 9.21
CA PHE A 345 5.33 -7.41 10.02
C PHE A 345 4.13 -6.71 9.37
N TYR A 346 3.06 -6.61 10.12
CA TYR A 346 1.84 -5.88 9.79
C TYR A 346 1.47 -5.01 11.00
N SER A 347 1.80 -3.75 10.95
CA SER A 347 1.69 -2.81 12.08
C SER A 347 0.28 -2.72 12.68
N ARG A 348 -0.78 -2.95 11.88
CA ARG A 348 -2.17 -2.97 12.37
C ARG A 348 -2.48 -4.12 13.34
N ARG A 349 -1.56 -5.09 13.54
CA ARG A 349 -1.69 -6.07 14.63
C ARG A 349 -1.53 -5.42 15.99
N ILE A 350 -0.72 -4.36 16.08
CA ILE A 350 -0.55 -3.56 17.30
C ILE A 350 -1.77 -2.67 17.47
N GLY A 351 -2.53 -2.83 18.53
CA GLY A 351 -3.77 -2.07 18.76
C GLY A 351 -4.98 -2.53 17.95
N ARG A 352 -4.98 -3.78 17.45
CA ARG A 352 -6.14 -4.38 16.74
C ARG A 352 -7.40 -4.41 17.62
N ALA A 353 -8.54 -4.72 17.00
CA ALA A 353 -9.76 -5.00 17.76
C ALA A 353 -9.52 -6.14 18.76
N PRO A 354 -10.06 -6.06 20.01
CA PRO A 354 -9.91 -7.12 20.99
C PRO A 354 -10.34 -8.47 20.43
N GLN A 355 -9.46 -9.48 20.55
CA GLN A 355 -9.61 -10.78 19.87
C GLN A 355 -10.86 -11.55 20.29
N LEU A 356 -11.29 -11.38 21.53
CA LEU A 356 -12.46 -12.06 22.10
C LEU A 356 -13.70 -11.15 22.16
N ARG A 357 -13.67 -9.97 21.53
CA ARG A 357 -14.77 -9.00 21.55
C ARG A 357 -16.08 -9.57 21.03
N ASN A 358 -16.05 -10.37 19.98
CA ASN A 358 -17.27 -10.95 19.39
C ASN A 358 -17.90 -12.03 20.26
N SER A 359 -17.11 -12.66 21.15
CA SER A 359 -17.57 -13.74 22.03
C SER A 359 -17.99 -13.24 23.42
N PHE A 360 -17.27 -12.23 23.95
CA PHE A 360 -17.40 -11.79 25.36
C PHE A 360 -17.36 -10.27 25.52
N GLY A 361 -17.35 -9.54 24.42
CA GLY A 361 -17.50 -8.08 24.45
C GLY A 361 -18.95 -7.67 24.65
N ASP A 362 -19.11 -6.43 25.04
CA ASP A 362 -20.41 -5.75 25.19
C ASP A 362 -20.48 -4.49 24.30
N ALA A 363 -21.56 -3.76 24.42
CA ALA A 363 -21.73 -2.50 23.68
C ALA A 363 -20.73 -1.40 24.10
N ALA A 364 -20.06 -1.56 25.25
CA ALA A 364 -19.03 -0.64 25.76
C ALA A 364 -17.62 -1.03 25.30
N SER A 365 -17.43 -2.27 24.89
CA SER A 365 -16.13 -2.79 24.48
C SER A 365 -15.57 -2.01 23.29
N PRO A 366 -14.30 -1.59 23.34
CA PRO A 366 -13.69 -0.77 22.30
C PRO A 366 -13.58 -1.54 20.98
N LEU A 367 -13.54 -0.80 19.86
CA LEU A 367 -13.29 -1.35 18.52
C LEU A 367 -11.82 -1.57 18.24
N GLN A 368 -10.95 -0.98 19.05
CA GLN A 368 -9.48 -1.07 18.94
C GLN A 368 -8.91 -1.08 20.36
N THR A 369 -7.80 -1.75 20.54
CA THR A 369 -7.06 -1.79 21.81
C THR A 369 -6.13 -0.59 21.87
N SER A 370 -6.09 0.13 23.01
CA SER A 370 -5.18 1.26 23.19
C SER A 370 -3.73 0.77 23.23
N ILE A 371 -2.83 1.62 22.77
CA ILE A 371 -1.39 1.40 22.90
C ILE A 371 -0.91 2.30 24.04
N ASP A 372 -0.40 1.71 25.11
CA ASP A 372 0.09 2.46 26.27
C ASP A 372 1.37 3.22 25.91
N GLY A 373 2.26 2.57 25.16
CA GLY A 373 3.48 3.15 24.66
C GLY A 373 4.10 2.38 23.52
N ALA A 374 4.82 3.09 22.67
CA ALA A 374 5.61 2.51 21.59
C ALA A 374 6.92 3.29 21.42
N ALA A 375 7.98 2.58 21.08
CA ALA A 375 9.27 3.16 20.74
C ALA A 375 9.84 2.52 19.47
N LYS A 376 10.47 3.32 18.63
CA LYS A 376 11.04 2.87 17.37
C LYS A 376 12.40 3.52 17.16
N ILE A 377 13.41 2.71 16.89
CA ILE A 377 14.74 3.18 16.49
C ILE A 377 14.94 2.83 15.03
N THR A 378 15.24 3.82 14.22
CA THR A 378 15.51 3.63 12.79
C THR A 378 16.76 4.40 12.39
N GLY A 379 17.57 3.81 11.52
CA GLY A 379 18.75 4.50 11.02
C GLY A 379 19.55 3.68 10.03
N ARG A 380 20.55 4.34 9.45
CA ARG A 380 21.52 3.72 8.54
C ARG A 380 22.93 4.17 8.92
N LEU A 381 23.79 3.21 9.20
CA LEU A 381 25.19 3.48 9.57
C LEU A 381 26.04 3.69 8.30
N GLY A 382 27.16 4.40 8.45
CA GLY A 382 28.05 4.74 7.33
C GLY A 382 28.63 3.54 6.58
N ASN A 383 28.65 2.35 7.19
CA ASN A 383 29.05 1.09 6.55
C ASN A 383 27.93 0.39 5.73
N GLY A 384 26.79 1.06 5.57
CA GLY A 384 25.65 0.53 4.82
C GLY A 384 24.71 -0.39 5.60
N LEU A 385 24.87 -0.50 6.93
CA LEU A 385 23.97 -1.23 7.81
C LEU A 385 22.76 -0.37 8.16
N SER A 386 21.55 -0.82 7.78
CA SER A 386 20.27 -0.26 8.21
C SER A 386 19.75 -1.01 9.42
N ILE A 387 19.26 -0.27 10.42
CA ILE A 387 18.76 -0.79 11.70
C ILE A 387 17.34 -0.31 11.90
N GLY A 388 16.44 -1.24 12.21
CA GLY A 388 15.08 -0.98 12.65
C GLY A 388 14.80 -1.79 13.91
N LEU A 389 14.42 -1.11 15.00
CA LEU A 389 13.92 -1.73 16.24
C LEU A 389 12.59 -1.08 16.57
N LEU A 390 11.59 -1.86 16.93
CA LEU A 390 10.30 -1.38 17.38
C LEU A 390 9.86 -2.22 18.57
N ASP A 391 9.37 -1.55 19.60
CA ASP A 391 8.70 -2.17 20.73
C ASP A 391 7.41 -1.40 21.04
N ALA A 392 6.32 -2.13 21.34
CA ALA A 392 5.04 -1.55 21.70
C ALA A 392 4.30 -2.39 22.71
N VAL A 393 3.58 -1.72 23.60
CA VAL A 393 2.74 -2.36 24.62
C VAL A 393 1.30 -1.87 24.48
N THR A 394 0.36 -2.81 24.49
CA THR A 394 -1.09 -2.53 24.46
C THR A 394 -1.77 -2.90 25.76
N GLU A 395 -2.78 -2.14 26.12
CA GLU A 395 -3.54 -2.33 27.36
C GLU A 395 -4.27 -3.68 27.43
N ARG A 396 -4.65 -4.08 28.66
CA ARG A 396 -5.62 -5.15 28.88
C ARG A 396 -7.03 -4.59 28.74
N VAL A 397 -7.86 -5.21 27.92
CA VAL A 397 -9.26 -4.82 27.73
C VAL A 397 -10.19 -5.85 28.36
N GLN A 398 -11.16 -5.38 29.13
CA GLN A 398 -12.21 -6.19 29.73
C GLN A 398 -13.54 -6.01 28.99
N GLY A 399 -14.33 -7.05 28.94
CA GLY A 399 -15.67 -7.09 28.38
C GLY A 399 -16.72 -7.41 29.45
N THR A 400 -17.74 -8.17 29.05
CA THR A 400 -18.83 -8.60 29.92
C THR A 400 -18.29 -9.36 31.14
N GLU A 401 -18.88 -9.14 32.31
CA GLU A 401 -18.50 -9.78 33.58
C GLU A 401 -17.01 -9.61 33.94
N SER A 402 -16.39 -8.51 33.52
CA SER A 402 -14.96 -8.24 33.69
C SER A 402 -14.03 -9.29 33.09
N ARG A 403 -14.51 -10.08 32.09
CA ARG A 403 -13.68 -11.06 31.39
C ARG A 403 -12.70 -10.33 30.48
N THR A 404 -11.45 -10.74 30.51
CA THR A 404 -10.44 -10.21 29.58
C THR A 404 -10.80 -10.59 28.14
N ILE A 405 -10.98 -9.61 27.27
CA ILE A 405 -11.24 -9.79 25.83
C ILE A 405 -10.01 -9.48 24.98
N GLU A 406 -9.03 -8.77 25.52
CA GLU A 406 -7.67 -8.63 24.99
C GLU A 406 -6.69 -8.58 26.17
N PRO A 407 -5.66 -9.43 26.21
CA PRO A 407 -4.65 -9.40 27.26
C PRO A 407 -3.66 -8.25 27.04
N LEU A 408 -3.02 -7.78 28.10
CA LEU A 408 -1.84 -6.91 27.97
C LEU A 408 -0.81 -7.64 27.12
N THR A 409 -0.36 -6.98 26.04
CA THR A 409 0.49 -7.59 25.01
C THR A 409 1.69 -6.70 24.69
N ASN A 410 2.87 -7.30 24.67
CA ASN A 410 4.08 -6.67 24.16
C ASN A 410 4.39 -7.20 22.75
N TYR A 411 4.78 -6.29 21.86
CA TYR A 411 5.15 -6.54 20.47
C TYR A 411 6.56 -6.00 20.23
N GLY A 412 7.47 -6.87 19.79
CA GLY A 412 8.84 -6.51 19.44
C GLY A 412 9.14 -6.81 17.98
N VAL A 413 9.84 -5.92 17.29
CA VAL A 413 10.35 -6.10 15.92
C VAL A 413 11.79 -5.65 15.84
N MET A 414 12.64 -6.49 15.27
CA MET A 414 14.03 -6.17 14.93
C MET A 414 14.25 -6.41 13.44
N ARG A 415 14.85 -5.45 12.76
CA ARG A 415 15.26 -5.53 11.36
C ARG A 415 16.67 -5.03 11.18
N LEU A 416 17.51 -5.84 10.58
CA LEU A 416 18.88 -5.47 10.19
C LEU A 416 19.04 -5.75 8.70
N GLN A 417 19.59 -4.79 7.96
CA GLN A 417 19.89 -4.95 6.54
C GLN A 417 21.27 -4.40 6.24
N GLN A 418 22.13 -5.22 5.65
CA GLN A 418 23.46 -4.84 5.23
C GLN A 418 23.52 -4.74 3.72
N ASP A 419 23.86 -3.57 3.22
CA ASP A 419 24.19 -3.37 1.81
C ASP A 419 25.64 -3.75 1.53
N LEU A 420 25.82 -4.41 0.39
CA LEU A 420 27.08 -4.93 -0.09
C LEU A 420 27.29 -4.48 -1.55
N ARG A 421 28.54 -4.42 -2.00
CA ARG A 421 28.92 -4.12 -3.40
C ARG A 421 28.31 -2.79 -3.91
N GLY A 422 28.40 -1.75 -3.10
CA GLY A 422 27.84 -0.43 -3.45
C GLY A 422 26.31 -0.46 -3.60
N GLY A 423 25.62 -1.31 -2.82
CA GLY A 423 24.16 -1.44 -2.83
C GLY A 423 23.58 -2.38 -3.90
N ASN A 424 24.41 -2.97 -4.77
CA ASN A 424 23.95 -3.95 -5.76
C ASN A 424 23.57 -5.29 -5.13
N SER A 425 24.07 -5.59 -3.95
CA SER A 425 23.68 -6.75 -3.15
C SER A 425 23.24 -6.29 -1.79
N GLY A 426 22.37 -7.04 -1.14
CA GLY A 426 21.94 -6.80 0.22
C GLY A 426 21.55 -8.10 0.88
N VAL A 427 21.78 -8.17 2.19
CA VAL A 427 21.29 -9.25 3.05
C VAL A 427 20.56 -8.65 4.23
N GLY A 428 19.55 -9.35 4.73
CA GLY A 428 18.77 -8.86 5.84
C GLY A 428 18.32 -9.94 6.79
N VAL A 429 18.08 -9.55 8.04
CA VAL A 429 17.49 -10.42 9.09
C VAL A 429 16.35 -9.64 9.73
N MET A 430 15.22 -10.34 9.95
CA MET A 430 14.09 -9.82 10.68
C MET A 430 13.69 -10.78 11.79
N VAL A 431 13.35 -10.24 12.95
CA VAL A 431 12.77 -11.01 14.06
C VAL A 431 11.55 -10.27 14.57
N THR A 432 10.44 -10.99 14.75
CA THR A 432 9.24 -10.46 15.41
C THR A 432 8.92 -11.31 16.63
N ASN A 433 8.49 -10.65 17.71
CA ASN A 433 8.09 -11.30 18.95
C ASN A 433 6.77 -10.73 19.46
N THR A 434 5.90 -11.58 19.95
CA THR A 434 4.66 -11.20 20.64
C THR A 434 4.56 -11.97 21.94
N THR A 435 4.35 -11.28 23.06
CA THR A 435 4.16 -11.91 24.37
C THR A 435 2.92 -11.36 25.04
N ARG A 436 2.07 -12.26 25.58
CA ARG A 436 0.79 -11.93 26.19
C ARG A 436 0.75 -12.32 27.66
N GLN A 437 0.24 -11.41 28.50
CA GLN A 437 -0.07 -11.73 29.91
C GLN A 437 -1.48 -12.33 29.99
N LEU A 438 -1.55 -13.65 29.81
CA LEU A 438 -2.80 -14.41 29.89
C LEU A 438 -3.22 -14.62 31.35
N ASP A 439 -4.53 -14.57 31.59
CA ASP A 439 -5.17 -15.04 32.82
C ASP A 439 -5.74 -16.44 32.58
N ASP A 440 -6.39 -17.00 33.64
CA ASP A 440 -6.94 -18.37 33.58
C ASP A 440 -8.04 -18.50 32.52
N TRP A 441 -8.75 -17.40 32.24
CA TRP A 441 -9.80 -17.34 31.24
C TRP A 441 -9.26 -17.34 29.80
N THR A 442 -8.22 -16.58 29.53
CA THR A 442 -7.67 -16.40 28.17
C THR A 442 -6.66 -17.46 27.78
N ARG A 443 -6.09 -18.19 28.74
CA ARG A 443 -5.02 -19.18 28.53
C ARG A 443 -5.40 -20.27 27.52
N ASP A 444 -6.63 -20.74 27.55
CA ASP A 444 -7.09 -21.84 26.69
C ASP A 444 -7.66 -21.38 25.35
N VAL A 445 -7.76 -20.06 25.17
CA VAL A 445 -8.32 -19.47 23.94
C VAL A 445 -7.28 -18.74 23.11
N LEU A 446 -6.26 -18.13 23.74
CA LEU A 446 -5.24 -17.32 23.09
C LEU A 446 -3.84 -17.91 23.23
N ARG A 447 -3.01 -17.68 22.24
CA ARG A 447 -1.58 -18.00 22.30
C ARG A 447 -0.86 -17.12 23.30
N SER A 448 0.05 -17.69 24.09
CA SER A 448 0.86 -16.94 25.06
C SER A 448 1.99 -16.16 24.39
N GLY A 449 2.54 -16.70 23.30
CA GLY A 449 3.65 -16.09 22.59
C GLY A 449 3.76 -16.50 21.14
N ALA A 450 4.46 -15.68 20.35
CA ALA A 450 4.82 -15.94 18.98
C ALA A 450 6.20 -15.36 18.67
N LEU A 451 7.05 -16.15 18.04
CA LEU A 451 8.38 -15.74 17.57
C LEU A 451 8.50 -16.08 16.10
N THR A 452 8.92 -15.10 15.29
CA THR A 452 9.21 -15.32 13.87
C THR A 452 10.58 -14.76 13.56
N GLY A 453 11.38 -15.51 12.78
CA GLY A 453 12.66 -15.06 12.26
C GLY A 453 12.73 -15.25 10.75
N GLY A 454 13.29 -14.27 10.05
CA GLY A 454 13.46 -14.29 8.60
C GLY A 454 14.84 -13.82 8.18
N PHE A 455 15.35 -14.39 7.10
CA PHE A 455 16.55 -13.99 6.39
C PHE A 455 16.19 -13.70 4.94
N ASP A 456 16.66 -12.60 4.40
CA ASP A 456 16.47 -12.23 2.99
C ASP A 456 17.79 -11.81 2.33
N MET A 457 17.88 -12.05 1.02
CA MET A 457 18.97 -11.59 0.20
C MET A 457 18.46 -11.02 -1.12
N ARG A 458 19.23 -10.07 -1.63
CA ARG A 458 19.03 -9.46 -2.95
C ARG A 458 20.38 -9.33 -3.64
N HIS A 459 20.44 -9.68 -4.92
CA HIS A 459 21.63 -9.49 -5.74
C HIS A 459 21.25 -8.97 -7.13
N ARG A 460 21.74 -7.78 -7.48
CA ARG A 460 21.61 -7.19 -8.82
C ARG A 460 22.87 -7.46 -9.64
N PHE A 461 22.68 -7.84 -10.90
CA PHE A 461 23.78 -8.17 -11.80
C PHE A 461 23.50 -7.68 -13.25
N SER A 462 24.50 -7.83 -14.15
CA SER A 462 24.42 -7.36 -15.54
C SER A 462 24.01 -5.88 -15.64
N GLN A 463 24.76 -4.99 -14.95
CA GLN A 463 24.48 -3.54 -14.89
C GLN A 463 23.08 -3.25 -14.28
N ASN A 464 22.72 -3.97 -13.23
CA ASN A 464 21.44 -3.89 -12.52
C ASN A 464 20.20 -4.21 -13.37
N ARG A 465 20.40 -4.86 -14.55
CA ARG A 465 19.26 -5.27 -15.40
C ARG A 465 18.48 -6.43 -14.80
N PHE A 466 19.15 -7.29 -14.06
CA PHE A 466 18.55 -8.45 -13.40
C PHE A 466 18.71 -8.39 -11.90
N GLN A 467 17.76 -8.95 -11.18
CA GLN A 467 17.77 -9.11 -9.73
C GLN A 467 17.41 -10.54 -9.37
N LEU A 468 18.21 -11.15 -8.52
CA LEU A 468 17.88 -12.37 -7.80
C LEU A 468 17.50 -12.00 -6.36
N SER A 469 16.39 -12.52 -5.88
CA SER A 469 15.95 -12.36 -4.50
C SER A 469 15.63 -13.72 -3.89
N ALA A 470 16.00 -13.93 -2.62
CA ALA A 470 15.66 -15.11 -1.86
C ALA A 470 15.27 -14.73 -0.43
N GLN A 471 14.34 -15.48 0.12
CA GLN A 471 13.79 -15.27 1.45
C GLN A 471 13.58 -16.62 2.13
N LEU A 472 13.95 -16.68 3.40
CA LEU A 472 13.75 -17.84 4.28
C LEU A 472 13.19 -17.33 5.61
N ALA A 473 12.12 -17.92 6.10
CA ALA A 473 11.61 -17.59 7.43
C ALA A 473 11.13 -18.80 8.18
N GLY A 474 11.17 -18.71 9.50
CA GLY A 474 10.62 -19.68 10.43
C GLY A 474 9.76 -19.01 11.48
N SER A 475 8.73 -19.67 11.93
CA SER A 475 7.84 -19.22 12.99
C SER A 475 7.60 -20.29 14.04
N ARG A 476 7.37 -19.85 15.27
CA ARG A 476 6.92 -20.71 16.38
C ARG A 476 5.92 -19.93 17.24
N VAL A 477 4.74 -20.47 17.39
CA VAL A 477 3.73 -19.98 18.33
C VAL A 477 3.58 -20.94 19.49
N THR A 478 3.31 -20.43 20.70
CA THR A 478 3.21 -21.20 21.95
C THR A 478 1.90 -20.86 22.68
N GLY A 479 1.40 -21.83 23.46
CA GLY A 479 0.18 -21.66 24.25
C GLY A 479 -0.18 -22.94 24.98
N SER A 480 -1.34 -22.96 25.65
CA SER A 480 -1.90 -24.22 26.17
C SER A 480 -2.21 -25.18 25.01
N ALA A 481 -2.40 -26.45 25.33
CA ALA A 481 -2.79 -27.42 24.31
C ALA A 481 -4.13 -27.03 23.62
N ALA A 482 -5.08 -26.48 24.35
CA ALA A 482 -6.34 -25.99 23.81
C ALA A 482 -6.13 -24.79 22.83
N ALA A 483 -5.32 -23.82 23.19
CA ALA A 483 -5.01 -22.68 22.33
C ALA A 483 -4.28 -23.10 21.04
N ILE A 484 -3.35 -24.05 21.10
CA ILE A 484 -2.66 -24.58 19.93
C ILE A 484 -3.56 -25.47 19.07
N ALA A 485 -4.45 -26.27 19.68
CA ALA A 485 -5.46 -27.02 18.95
C ALA A 485 -6.39 -26.07 18.16
N ARG A 486 -6.82 -24.96 18.77
CA ARG A 486 -7.59 -23.91 18.09
C ARG A 486 -6.80 -23.29 16.92
N THR A 487 -5.49 -23.04 17.09
CA THR A 487 -4.62 -22.55 16.02
C THR A 487 -4.56 -23.55 14.86
N GLN A 488 -4.36 -24.83 15.12
CA GLN A 488 -4.35 -25.88 14.10
C GLN A 488 -5.67 -25.94 13.30
N ARG A 489 -6.82 -25.66 13.97
CA ARG A 489 -8.15 -25.66 13.33
C ARG A 489 -8.52 -24.36 12.63
N SER A 490 -7.71 -23.30 12.78
CA SER A 490 -8.00 -22.02 12.14
C SER A 490 -8.04 -22.12 10.62
N ASN A 491 -8.70 -21.18 9.95
CA ASN A 491 -8.77 -21.12 8.47
C ASN A 491 -7.40 -21.02 7.80
N VAL A 492 -6.37 -20.57 8.52
CA VAL A 492 -4.99 -20.52 8.02
C VAL A 492 -4.41 -21.93 7.85
N HIS A 493 -4.72 -22.85 8.75
CA HIS A 493 -4.05 -24.15 8.88
C HIS A 493 -4.92 -25.35 8.49
N LEU A 494 -6.14 -25.47 9.09
CA LEU A 494 -7.12 -26.54 8.85
C LEU A 494 -6.53 -27.97 8.94
N TYR A 495 -5.82 -28.28 10.03
CA TYR A 495 -5.22 -29.58 10.27
C TYR A 495 -6.26 -30.73 10.48
N GLN A 496 -7.52 -30.40 10.80
CA GLN A 496 -8.60 -31.34 11.06
C GLN A 496 -9.22 -31.92 9.78
N ARG A 497 -8.75 -31.57 8.59
CA ARG A 497 -9.31 -32.09 7.34
C ARG A 497 -9.07 -33.60 7.20
N GLU A 498 -10.14 -34.35 6.99
CA GLU A 498 -10.12 -35.79 6.84
C GLU A 498 -9.35 -36.29 5.60
N ASP A 499 -9.33 -35.48 4.53
CA ASP A 499 -8.71 -35.83 3.25
C ASP A 499 -7.26 -35.28 3.11
N ALA A 500 -6.69 -34.76 4.19
CA ALA A 500 -5.34 -34.17 4.21
C ALA A 500 -4.36 -35.10 4.97
N SER A 501 -3.99 -36.23 4.39
CA SER A 501 -3.11 -37.23 5.03
C SER A 501 -1.72 -36.70 5.38
N HIS A 502 -1.30 -35.57 4.77
CA HIS A 502 -0.04 -34.90 5.08
C HIS A 502 -0.13 -33.97 6.30
N LEU A 503 -1.33 -33.73 6.85
CA LEU A 503 -1.58 -32.94 8.05
C LEU A 503 -2.02 -33.90 9.19
N ALA A 504 -1.38 -33.77 10.34
CA ALA A 504 -1.77 -34.51 11.53
C ALA A 504 -2.22 -33.52 12.61
N PHE A 505 -3.53 -33.47 12.87
CA PHE A 505 -4.07 -32.72 13.99
C PHE A 505 -3.65 -33.40 15.32
N ASP A 506 -3.06 -32.65 16.22
CA ASP A 506 -2.60 -33.11 17.52
C ASP A 506 -3.07 -32.15 18.63
N SER A 507 -4.05 -32.58 19.40
CA SER A 507 -4.66 -31.77 20.46
C SER A 507 -3.78 -31.59 21.69
N THR A 508 -2.64 -32.29 21.78
CA THR A 508 -1.73 -32.26 22.94
C THR A 508 -0.58 -31.26 22.76
N LYS A 509 -0.38 -30.76 21.54
CA LYS A 509 0.70 -29.80 21.26
C LYS A 509 0.51 -28.50 22.02
N THR A 510 1.58 -27.99 22.59
CA THR A 510 1.68 -26.67 23.22
C THR A 510 2.44 -25.65 22.36
N SER A 511 2.87 -26.04 21.18
CA SER A 511 3.48 -25.15 20.19
C SER A 511 3.21 -25.63 18.77
N LEU A 512 3.16 -24.68 17.83
CA LEU A 512 3.13 -24.93 16.39
C LEU A 512 4.29 -24.19 15.75
N ALA A 513 5.05 -24.87 14.88
CA ALA A 513 6.18 -24.29 14.18
C ALA A 513 6.15 -24.64 12.70
N GLY A 514 6.69 -23.75 11.89
CA GLY A 514 6.80 -23.94 10.44
C GLY A 514 7.81 -23.01 9.82
N SER A 515 8.06 -23.23 8.53
CA SER A 515 9.02 -22.45 7.75
C SER A 515 8.48 -22.07 6.39
N MET A 516 9.09 -21.06 5.76
CA MET A 516 8.85 -20.69 4.38
C MET A 516 10.16 -20.44 3.65
N ALA A 517 10.14 -20.67 2.35
CA ALA A 517 11.21 -20.31 1.43
C ALA A 517 10.60 -19.70 0.16
N GLN A 518 11.21 -18.65 -0.35
CA GLN A 518 10.83 -18.03 -1.63
C GLN A 518 12.07 -17.57 -2.37
N MET A 519 12.03 -17.71 -3.71
CA MET A 519 13.08 -17.23 -4.59
C MET A 519 12.46 -16.59 -5.82
N SER A 520 13.00 -15.47 -6.28
CA SER A 520 12.61 -14.85 -7.55
C SER A 520 13.81 -14.40 -8.37
N ILE A 521 13.60 -14.36 -9.69
CA ILE A 521 14.52 -13.75 -10.65
C ILE A 521 13.73 -12.76 -11.50
N ASP A 522 14.21 -11.51 -11.55
CA ASP A 522 13.52 -10.40 -12.16
C ASP A 522 14.40 -9.72 -13.20
N LYS A 523 13.86 -9.41 -14.37
CA LYS A 523 14.45 -8.47 -15.32
C LYS A 523 13.82 -7.10 -15.16
N GLN A 524 14.55 -6.17 -14.58
CA GLN A 524 14.06 -4.83 -14.21
C GLN A 524 14.42 -3.75 -15.24
N GLY A 525 15.50 -3.95 -15.99
CA GLY A 525 16.03 -2.94 -16.93
C GLY A 525 16.43 -3.52 -18.29
N GLY A 526 16.85 -2.64 -19.21
CA GLY A 526 17.38 -2.97 -20.52
C GLY A 526 16.31 -3.39 -21.55
N GLY A 527 16.17 -2.60 -22.63
CA GLY A 527 15.22 -2.86 -23.71
C GLY A 527 13.76 -2.78 -23.32
N ILE A 528 12.90 -3.36 -24.14
CA ILE A 528 11.44 -3.29 -24.00
C ILE A 528 10.85 -4.46 -23.17
N THR A 529 11.63 -5.48 -22.85
CA THR A 529 11.15 -6.66 -22.14
C THR A 529 11.39 -6.57 -20.65
N ARG A 530 10.43 -7.02 -19.87
CA ARG A 530 10.52 -7.25 -18.43
C ARG A 530 10.01 -8.65 -18.11
N PHE A 531 10.53 -9.28 -17.07
CA PHE A 531 9.95 -10.52 -16.56
C PHE A 531 10.24 -10.67 -15.07
N SER A 532 9.40 -11.45 -14.41
CA SER A 532 9.59 -11.95 -13.06
C SER A 532 9.17 -13.40 -13.01
N THR A 533 9.99 -14.25 -12.39
CA THR A 533 9.64 -15.63 -12.11
C THR A 533 9.93 -15.89 -10.65
N SER A 534 8.98 -16.47 -9.94
CA SER A 534 9.10 -16.79 -8.52
C SER A 534 8.64 -18.21 -8.24
N ALA A 535 9.23 -18.81 -7.20
CA ALA A 535 8.80 -20.06 -6.61
C ALA A 535 8.80 -19.93 -5.09
N TRP A 536 7.82 -20.57 -4.43
CA TRP A 536 7.68 -20.52 -2.98
C TRP A 536 7.25 -21.86 -2.40
N TYR A 537 7.57 -22.04 -1.13
CA TYR A 537 7.14 -23.13 -0.28
C TYR A 537 6.80 -22.60 1.11
N ILE A 538 5.67 -22.96 1.66
CA ILE A 538 5.19 -22.55 2.97
C ILE A 538 4.66 -23.76 3.70
N ALA A 539 5.36 -24.14 4.76
CA ALA A 539 5.00 -25.30 5.58
C ALA A 539 3.63 -25.15 6.24
N PRO A 540 2.91 -26.24 6.50
CA PRO A 540 1.59 -26.22 7.14
C PRO A 540 1.56 -25.49 8.49
N GLY A 541 2.61 -25.62 9.30
CA GLY A 541 2.70 -24.99 10.63
C GLY A 541 3.23 -23.58 10.65
N PHE A 542 3.48 -22.94 9.49
CA PHE A 542 3.96 -21.57 9.45
C PHE A 542 2.86 -20.59 9.83
N GLU A 543 3.02 -19.93 10.99
CA GLU A 543 2.04 -18.99 11.57
C GLU A 543 2.71 -17.68 11.96
N ILE A 544 2.26 -16.57 11.37
CA ILE A 544 2.83 -15.23 11.58
C ILE A 544 1.79 -14.18 12.01
N ASN A 545 0.50 -14.56 12.14
CA ASN A 545 -0.60 -13.60 12.31
C ASN A 545 -0.67 -12.90 13.68
N ASP A 546 0.26 -13.18 14.58
CA ASP A 546 0.39 -12.42 15.82
C ASP A 546 0.93 -11.00 15.54
N LEU A 547 1.87 -10.86 14.61
CA LEU A 547 2.45 -9.57 14.23
C LEU A 547 2.62 -9.40 12.71
N GLY A 548 2.48 -10.46 11.91
CA GLY A 548 2.44 -10.46 10.45
C GLY A 548 1.02 -10.58 9.90
N PHE A 549 0.93 -10.79 8.58
CA PHE A 549 -0.35 -11.03 7.91
C PHE A 549 -0.20 -12.14 6.86
N ARG A 550 -0.99 -13.20 7.02
CA ARG A 550 -1.13 -14.27 6.04
C ARG A 550 -2.47 -14.95 6.16
N THR A 551 -3.09 -15.26 5.02
CA THR A 551 -4.43 -15.88 4.97
C THR A 551 -4.38 -17.40 4.92
N ARG A 552 -3.26 -18.00 4.49
CA ARG A 552 -3.10 -19.45 4.45
C ARG A 552 -1.65 -19.89 4.64
N SER A 553 -1.47 -21.10 5.20
CA SER A 553 -0.27 -21.92 5.18
C SER A 553 -0.53 -23.20 4.39
N ASP A 554 0.40 -24.13 4.33
CA ASP A 554 0.26 -25.36 3.53
C ASP A 554 0.18 -25.08 2.04
N GLU A 555 1.26 -24.48 1.48
CA GLU A 555 1.26 -24.02 0.10
C GLU A 555 2.65 -24.09 -0.54
N ALA A 556 2.70 -24.52 -1.79
CA ALA A 556 3.89 -24.42 -2.65
C ALA A 556 3.46 -24.01 -4.06
N GLY A 557 4.26 -23.23 -4.74
CA GLY A 557 3.86 -22.79 -6.07
C GLY A 557 4.96 -22.09 -6.84
N ALA A 558 4.61 -21.72 -8.06
CA ALA A 558 5.43 -20.91 -8.94
C ALA A 558 4.58 -19.96 -9.77
N SER A 559 5.13 -18.82 -10.10
CA SER A 559 4.51 -17.84 -11.00
C SER A 559 5.54 -17.28 -11.99
N ALA A 560 5.04 -16.83 -13.13
CA ALA A 560 5.81 -16.15 -14.15
C ALA A 560 5.00 -14.97 -14.70
N TRP A 561 5.65 -13.85 -14.80
CA TRP A 561 5.18 -12.66 -15.48
C TRP A 561 6.18 -12.25 -16.56
N PHE A 562 5.66 -11.93 -17.74
CA PHE A 562 6.43 -11.37 -18.84
C PHE A 562 5.72 -10.14 -19.37
N ALA A 563 6.46 -9.08 -19.70
CA ALA A 563 5.88 -7.87 -20.27
C ALA A 563 6.69 -7.28 -21.40
N LEU A 564 5.96 -6.70 -22.36
CA LEU A 564 6.47 -5.83 -23.41
C LEU A 564 6.12 -4.39 -23.06
N ARG A 565 7.13 -3.56 -22.82
CA ARG A 565 7.00 -2.17 -22.39
C ARG A 565 7.83 -1.24 -23.26
N PRO A 566 7.27 -0.72 -24.37
CA PRO A 566 7.94 0.27 -25.21
C PRO A 566 8.39 1.50 -24.40
N ILE A 567 9.59 1.99 -24.64
CA ILE A 567 10.18 3.14 -23.94
C ILE A 567 9.76 4.46 -24.60
N LYS A 568 9.55 4.43 -25.92
CA LYS A 568 9.13 5.60 -26.71
C LYS A 568 7.64 5.51 -27.02
N PRO A 569 6.97 6.64 -27.29
CA PRO A 569 5.62 6.64 -27.86
C PRO A 569 5.55 5.82 -29.14
N PHE A 570 4.45 5.13 -29.36
CA PHE A 570 4.26 4.26 -30.53
C PHE A 570 2.78 4.24 -30.94
N SER A 571 2.52 4.26 -32.26
CA SER A 571 1.14 4.30 -32.80
C SER A 571 0.29 5.37 -32.10
N ILE A 572 -0.85 4.99 -31.57
CA ILE A 572 -1.79 5.84 -30.81
C ILE A 572 -1.46 5.95 -29.32
N PHE A 573 -0.38 5.34 -28.85
CA PHE A 573 -0.02 5.32 -27.44
C PHE A 573 1.18 6.21 -27.10
N ARG A 574 1.06 7.01 -26.08
CA ARG A 574 2.18 7.71 -25.43
C ARG A 574 3.06 6.73 -24.66
N ARG A 575 2.44 5.77 -24.00
CA ARG A 575 3.05 4.69 -23.26
C ARG A 575 2.09 3.51 -23.18
N GLY A 576 2.61 2.32 -23.11
CA GLY A 576 1.80 1.13 -22.99
C GLY A 576 2.60 -0.06 -22.50
N GLN A 577 1.91 -1.08 -22.06
CA GLN A 577 2.48 -2.33 -21.62
C GLN A 577 1.53 -3.48 -21.93
N LEU A 578 2.06 -4.57 -22.46
CA LEU A 578 1.36 -5.84 -22.64
C LEU A 578 1.95 -6.86 -21.70
N ASN A 579 1.14 -7.51 -20.91
CA ASN A 579 1.51 -8.44 -19.86
C ASN A 579 0.99 -9.84 -20.14
N PHE A 580 1.80 -10.83 -19.77
CA PHE A 580 1.47 -12.25 -19.78
C PHE A 580 1.77 -12.80 -18.39
N ASN A 581 0.81 -13.45 -17.76
CA ASN A 581 0.94 -14.02 -16.43
C ASN A 581 0.57 -15.50 -16.46
N ALA A 582 1.30 -16.32 -15.72
CA ALA A 582 0.97 -17.71 -15.46
C ALA A 582 1.34 -18.08 -14.03
N TYR A 583 0.57 -18.97 -13.41
CA TYR A 583 0.84 -19.47 -12.07
C TYR A 583 0.34 -20.89 -11.86
N SER A 584 0.94 -21.58 -10.91
CA SER A 584 0.48 -22.87 -10.43
C SER A 584 0.79 -23.01 -8.95
N THR A 585 -0.21 -23.43 -8.18
CA THR A 585 -0.14 -23.54 -6.73
C THR A 585 -0.66 -24.90 -6.28
N TYR A 586 0.04 -25.51 -5.34
CA TYR A 586 -0.27 -26.80 -4.74
C TYR A 586 -0.30 -26.66 -3.21
N ASN A 587 -1.04 -27.49 -2.52
CA ASN A 587 -0.74 -27.70 -1.11
C ASN A 587 0.52 -28.57 -0.94
N THR A 588 1.08 -28.63 0.26
CA THR A 588 2.32 -29.43 0.49
C THR A 588 2.11 -30.94 0.37
N GLY A 589 0.86 -31.41 0.36
CA GLY A 589 0.49 -32.79 0.02
C GLY A 589 0.39 -33.09 -1.48
N GLY A 590 0.70 -32.11 -2.36
CA GLY A 590 0.76 -32.28 -3.81
C GLY A 590 -0.58 -32.09 -4.53
N MET A 591 -1.65 -31.68 -3.84
CA MET A 591 -2.94 -31.39 -4.46
C MET A 591 -2.89 -29.99 -5.12
N ALA A 592 -3.27 -29.91 -6.40
CA ALA A 592 -3.38 -28.63 -7.10
C ALA A 592 -4.54 -27.80 -6.53
N ILE A 593 -4.22 -26.60 -6.00
CA ILE A 593 -5.19 -25.68 -5.40
C ILE A 593 -5.44 -24.42 -6.22
N GLY A 594 -4.68 -24.22 -7.27
CA GLY A 594 -4.87 -23.14 -8.22
C GLY A 594 -3.87 -23.21 -9.36
N ASN A 595 -4.33 -22.93 -10.56
CA ASN A 595 -3.47 -22.69 -11.72
C ASN A 595 -4.19 -21.82 -12.72
N GLY A 596 -3.47 -21.13 -13.54
CA GLY A 596 -4.08 -20.25 -14.53
C GLY A 596 -3.09 -19.26 -15.15
N GLY A 597 -3.68 -18.32 -15.86
CA GLY A 597 -2.94 -17.24 -16.45
C GLY A 597 -3.84 -16.17 -17.05
N ASN A 598 -3.23 -15.07 -17.45
CA ASN A 598 -3.93 -14.00 -18.11
C ASN A 598 -3.04 -13.24 -19.09
N ILE A 599 -3.67 -12.57 -20.03
CA ILE A 599 -3.07 -11.59 -20.92
C ILE A 599 -3.79 -10.28 -20.66
N ASN A 600 -3.03 -9.22 -20.43
CA ASN A 600 -3.62 -7.91 -20.21
C ASN A 600 -2.74 -6.80 -20.78
N ALA A 601 -3.37 -5.70 -21.14
CA ALA A 601 -2.70 -4.51 -21.63
C ALA A 601 -3.18 -3.28 -20.88
N ASN A 602 -2.28 -2.33 -20.69
CA ASN A 602 -2.60 -1.01 -20.15
C ASN A 602 -1.79 0.07 -20.86
N GLY A 603 -2.35 1.27 -20.98
CA GLY A 603 -1.65 2.35 -21.65
C GLY A 603 -2.33 3.71 -21.56
N GLN A 604 -1.57 4.73 -21.92
CA GLN A 604 -2.05 6.08 -22.13
C GLN A 604 -2.04 6.40 -23.62
N PHE A 605 -3.18 6.79 -24.15
CA PHE A 605 -3.32 7.23 -25.53
C PHE A 605 -2.72 8.63 -25.77
N VAL A 606 -2.50 8.97 -27.04
CA VAL A 606 -1.97 10.31 -27.43
C VAL A 606 -2.91 11.46 -27.01
N ASN A 607 -4.19 11.20 -26.87
CA ASN A 607 -5.20 12.13 -26.34
C ASN A 607 -5.30 12.14 -24.80
N PHE A 608 -4.38 11.49 -24.10
CA PHE A 608 -4.27 11.38 -22.64
C PHE A 608 -5.35 10.58 -21.93
N LEU A 609 -6.22 9.88 -22.65
CA LEU A 609 -7.05 8.86 -22.04
C LEU A 609 -6.16 7.72 -21.54
N ASN A 610 -6.48 7.14 -20.40
CA ASN A 610 -5.85 5.92 -19.91
C ASN A 610 -6.81 4.75 -20.08
N GLY A 611 -6.32 3.62 -20.51
CA GLY A 611 -7.14 2.43 -20.68
C GLY A 611 -6.40 1.17 -20.27
N TYR A 612 -7.14 0.18 -19.85
CA TYR A 612 -6.65 -1.16 -19.61
C TYR A 612 -7.70 -2.20 -19.96
N ALA A 613 -7.25 -3.37 -20.37
CA ALA A 613 -8.11 -4.52 -20.63
C ALA A 613 -7.33 -5.82 -20.40
N GLY A 614 -8.04 -6.86 -20.03
CA GLY A 614 -7.45 -8.17 -19.86
C GLY A 614 -8.46 -9.30 -19.90
N VAL A 615 -7.94 -10.48 -20.21
CA VAL A 615 -8.67 -11.74 -20.16
C VAL A 615 -7.82 -12.75 -19.42
N GLY A 616 -8.47 -13.59 -18.62
CA GLY A 616 -7.79 -14.61 -17.81
C GLY A 616 -8.58 -15.91 -17.76
N ILE A 617 -7.86 -16.96 -17.44
CA ILE A 617 -8.40 -18.28 -17.19
C ILE A 617 -7.77 -18.86 -15.94
N ASN A 618 -8.59 -19.31 -15.01
CA ASN A 618 -8.18 -19.98 -13.79
C ASN A 618 -8.68 -21.42 -13.79
N ASN A 619 -8.01 -22.28 -13.03
CA ASN A 619 -8.34 -23.69 -12.91
C ASN A 619 -8.33 -24.40 -14.26
N VAL A 620 -7.25 -24.22 -15.03
CA VAL A 620 -7.09 -24.79 -16.39
C VAL A 620 -7.06 -26.29 -16.36
N THR A 621 -6.41 -26.86 -15.37
CA THR A 621 -6.44 -28.28 -15.04
C THR A 621 -7.31 -28.53 -13.81
N ALA A 622 -7.54 -29.78 -13.41
CA ALA A 622 -8.28 -30.11 -12.21
C ALA A 622 -7.62 -29.48 -10.97
N THR A 623 -8.36 -28.62 -10.30
CA THR A 623 -7.95 -27.96 -9.06
C THR A 623 -9.01 -28.11 -8.00
N TYR A 624 -8.61 -28.00 -6.74
CA TYR A 624 -9.47 -28.19 -5.59
C TYR A 624 -9.30 -27.06 -4.58
N SER A 625 -10.38 -26.61 -3.96
CA SER A 625 -10.29 -25.74 -2.81
C SER A 625 -10.28 -26.59 -1.53
N ASP A 626 -9.24 -26.50 -0.79
CA ASP A 626 -9.09 -27.12 0.52
C ASP A 626 -9.58 -26.20 1.66
N ARG A 627 -10.20 -25.06 1.33
CA ARG A 627 -10.70 -24.04 2.26
C ARG A 627 -12.22 -23.83 2.19
N ASN A 628 -12.88 -24.19 1.09
CA ASN A 628 -14.31 -23.92 0.91
C ASN A 628 -15.19 -24.62 1.96
N ALA A 629 -14.86 -25.83 2.37
CA ALA A 629 -15.60 -26.58 3.38
C ALA A 629 -15.18 -26.24 4.84
N ARG A 630 -14.31 -25.21 5.02
CA ARG A 630 -13.83 -24.69 6.32
C ARG A 630 -13.47 -25.79 7.32
N GLY A 631 -12.58 -26.69 6.92
CA GLY A 631 -12.11 -27.83 7.71
C GLY A 631 -12.67 -29.17 7.28
N GLY A 632 -13.57 -29.19 6.30
CA GLY A 632 -14.04 -30.43 5.61
C GLY A 632 -13.15 -30.80 4.42
N PRO A 633 -13.60 -31.78 3.62
CA PRO A 633 -12.88 -32.28 2.46
C PRO A 633 -12.67 -31.22 1.39
N ALA A 634 -11.63 -31.38 0.58
CA ALA A 634 -11.35 -30.51 -0.55
C ALA A 634 -12.45 -30.62 -1.62
N MET A 635 -12.74 -29.47 -2.24
CA MET A 635 -13.80 -29.35 -3.22
C MET A 635 -13.26 -29.02 -4.61
N TYR A 636 -13.75 -29.71 -5.63
CA TYR A 636 -13.44 -29.42 -7.03
C TYR A 636 -13.76 -27.96 -7.39
N GLN A 637 -12.81 -27.31 -8.05
CA GLN A 637 -12.95 -25.94 -8.54
C GLN A 637 -13.08 -25.94 -10.07
N PRO A 638 -14.25 -25.60 -10.62
CA PRO A 638 -14.44 -25.51 -12.06
C PRO A 638 -13.56 -24.44 -12.69
N ARG A 639 -13.20 -24.65 -13.94
CA ARG A 639 -12.51 -23.64 -14.75
C ARG A 639 -13.32 -22.34 -14.74
N ARG A 640 -12.62 -21.21 -14.67
CA ARG A 640 -13.23 -19.87 -14.64
C ARG A 640 -12.56 -18.96 -15.66
N LEU A 641 -13.38 -18.34 -16.49
CA LEU A 641 -12.97 -17.27 -17.39
C LEU A 641 -13.17 -15.93 -16.68
N GLN A 642 -12.23 -15.00 -16.86
CA GLN A 642 -12.30 -13.65 -16.31
C GLN A 642 -12.04 -12.64 -17.41
N THR A 643 -12.70 -11.50 -17.32
CA THR A 643 -12.42 -10.35 -18.18
C THR A 643 -12.55 -9.06 -17.39
N TRP A 644 -11.73 -8.10 -17.70
CA TRP A 644 -11.78 -6.77 -17.11
C TRP A 644 -11.33 -5.73 -18.12
N PHE A 645 -11.90 -4.56 -18.00
CA PHE A 645 -11.48 -3.38 -18.75
C PHE A 645 -11.86 -2.11 -17.99
N GLY A 646 -11.17 -1.02 -18.30
CA GLY A 646 -11.51 0.28 -17.76
C GLY A 646 -10.87 1.39 -18.56
N MET A 647 -11.44 2.57 -18.40
CA MET A 647 -10.97 3.80 -19.04
C MET A 647 -11.09 4.96 -18.08
N ASP A 648 -10.04 5.77 -18.01
CA ASP A 648 -10.03 7.04 -17.30
C ASP A 648 -9.88 8.18 -18.30
N GLY A 649 -10.65 9.23 -18.09
CA GLY A 649 -10.61 10.45 -18.87
C GLY A 649 -9.27 11.20 -18.76
N ASP A 650 -9.09 12.22 -19.57
CA ASP A 650 -7.90 13.08 -19.53
C ASP A 650 -7.81 13.82 -18.19
N SER A 651 -6.83 13.46 -17.38
CA SER A 651 -6.63 14.01 -16.02
C SER A 651 -6.28 15.51 -16.01
N ARG A 652 -5.91 16.10 -17.16
CA ARG A 652 -5.64 17.53 -17.31
C ARG A 652 -6.93 18.36 -17.34
N LYS A 653 -8.08 17.73 -17.65
CA LYS A 653 -9.39 18.37 -17.71
C LYS A 653 -9.97 18.60 -16.32
N ALA A 654 -10.85 19.59 -16.21
CA ALA A 654 -11.57 19.88 -14.97
C ALA A 654 -12.48 18.73 -14.55
N ILE A 655 -13.06 18.00 -15.49
CA ILE A 655 -13.85 16.81 -15.27
C ILE A 655 -13.13 15.62 -15.91
N GLN A 656 -12.83 14.62 -15.11
CA GLN A 656 -12.21 13.37 -15.52
C GLN A 656 -13.19 12.22 -15.22
N PRO A 657 -13.96 11.77 -16.21
CA PRO A 657 -14.81 10.59 -16.06
C PRO A 657 -13.96 9.33 -15.97
N SER A 658 -14.50 8.30 -15.34
CA SER A 658 -13.92 6.97 -15.28
C SER A 658 -14.99 5.90 -15.38
N MET A 659 -14.65 4.78 -15.96
CA MET A 659 -15.48 3.58 -15.99
C MET A 659 -14.62 2.33 -15.87
N ASN A 660 -15.15 1.32 -15.21
CA ASN A 660 -14.53 0.01 -15.13
C ASN A 660 -15.58 -1.10 -15.16
N PHE A 661 -15.16 -2.23 -15.64
CA PHE A 661 -15.87 -3.49 -15.60
C PHE A 661 -14.91 -4.60 -15.21
N ASN A 662 -15.34 -5.47 -14.34
CA ASN A 662 -14.71 -6.76 -14.13
C ASN A 662 -15.77 -7.85 -14.02
N GLY A 663 -15.50 -9.03 -14.57
CA GLY A 663 -16.45 -10.13 -14.53
C GLY A 663 -15.75 -11.47 -14.66
N GLY A 664 -16.39 -12.50 -14.13
CA GLY A 664 -15.94 -13.87 -14.23
C GLY A 664 -17.12 -14.84 -14.36
N ARG A 665 -16.90 -15.91 -15.11
CA ARG A 665 -17.90 -16.97 -15.29
C ARG A 665 -17.23 -18.33 -15.15
N ARG A 666 -17.83 -19.21 -14.38
CA ARG A 666 -17.47 -20.63 -14.31
C ARG A 666 -17.95 -21.34 -15.58
N THR A 667 -17.16 -22.27 -16.09
CA THR A 667 -17.50 -23.00 -17.32
C THR A 667 -18.62 -24.03 -17.13
N ASP A 668 -18.89 -24.42 -15.89
CA ASP A 668 -20.05 -25.25 -15.55
C ASP A 668 -21.38 -24.46 -15.53
N GLY A 669 -21.36 -23.15 -15.73
CA GLY A 669 -22.53 -22.28 -15.71
C GLY A 669 -23.12 -21.99 -14.33
N LEU A 670 -22.58 -22.57 -13.26
CA LEU A 670 -23.13 -22.49 -11.90
C LEU A 670 -22.62 -21.32 -11.06
N GLY A 671 -21.72 -20.52 -11.60
CA GLY A 671 -21.20 -19.34 -10.91
C GLY A 671 -20.80 -18.25 -11.88
N SER A 672 -21.14 -17.03 -11.53
CA SER A 672 -20.73 -15.84 -12.26
C SER A 672 -20.67 -14.63 -11.31
N ASN A 673 -19.75 -13.74 -11.58
CA ASN A 673 -19.75 -12.45 -10.93
C ASN A 673 -19.44 -11.36 -11.95
N TRP A 674 -19.96 -10.17 -11.71
CA TRP A 674 -19.57 -8.97 -12.43
C TRP A 674 -19.73 -7.75 -11.55
N ASN A 675 -18.94 -6.74 -11.85
CA ASN A 675 -19.00 -5.43 -11.23
C ASN A 675 -18.80 -4.36 -12.30
N VAL A 676 -19.63 -3.32 -12.26
CA VAL A 676 -19.51 -2.11 -13.06
C VAL A 676 -19.26 -0.95 -12.11
N GLY A 677 -18.26 -0.16 -12.40
CA GLY A 677 -17.99 1.09 -11.72
C GLY A 677 -18.05 2.26 -12.72
N ALA A 678 -18.65 3.35 -12.31
CA ALA A 678 -18.62 4.62 -13.02
C ALA A 678 -18.29 5.73 -12.03
N GLY A 679 -17.48 6.70 -12.47
CA GLY A 679 -17.10 7.78 -11.59
C GLY A 679 -16.69 9.04 -12.35
N ALA A 680 -16.46 10.08 -11.59
CA ALA A 680 -15.87 11.31 -12.10
C ALA A 680 -15.02 11.95 -10.99
N ARG A 681 -13.87 12.47 -11.39
CA ARG A 681 -13.14 13.46 -10.60
C ARG A 681 -13.45 14.84 -11.16
N VAL A 682 -13.71 15.78 -10.28
CA VAL A 682 -14.09 17.15 -10.65
C VAL A 682 -13.18 18.12 -9.92
N ARG A 683 -12.63 19.05 -10.65
CA ARG A 683 -11.81 20.14 -10.12
C ARG A 683 -12.49 21.46 -10.47
N VAL A 684 -12.82 22.25 -9.44
CA VAL A 684 -13.44 23.56 -9.59
C VAL A 684 -12.45 24.62 -9.11
N GLY A 685 -11.96 25.43 -10.04
CA GLY A 685 -10.87 26.36 -9.74
C GLY A 685 -9.60 25.63 -9.28
N GLY A 686 -8.81 26.30 -8.45
CA GLY A 686 -7.59 25.74 -7.85
C GLY A 686 -7.83 25.05 -6.51
N ALA A 687 -8.95 25.28 -5.83
CA ALA A 687 -9.13 24.98 -4.41
C ALA A 687 -10.08 23.80 -4.12
N LEU A 688 -11.08 23.56 -4.94
CA LEU A 688 -12.08 22.52 -4.72
C LEU A 688 -11.84 21.32 -5.64
N ASN A 689 -11.64 20.17 -5.04
CA ASN A 689 -11.50 18.90 -5.73
C ASN A 689 -12.51 17.90 -5.16
N GLY A 690 -13.22 17.23 -6.04
CA GLY A 690 -14.19 16.22 -5.65
C GLY A 690 -14.06 14.95 -6.48
N SER A 691 -14.62 13.87 -5.95
CA SER A 691 -14.83 12.66 -6.72
C SER A 691 -16.14 11.99 -6.30
N ILE A 692 -16.81 11.42 -7.27
CA ILE A 692 -17.94 10.53 -7.07
C ILE A 692 -17.63 9.21 -7.79
N ASN A 693 -17.87 8.09 -7.11
CA ASN A 693 -17.74 6.76 -7.69
C ASN A 693 -18.99 5.94 -7.30
N VAL A 694 -19.63 5.35 -8.27
CA VAL A 694 -20.78 4.46 -8.11
C VAL A 694 -20.35 3.08 -8.57
N ASN A 695 -20.56 2.08 -7.73
CA ASN A 695 -20.29 0.70 -8.05
C ASN A 695 -21.53 -0.14 -7.84
N TYR A 696 -21.78 -1.04 -8.78
CA TYR A 696 -22.80 -2.05 -8.66
C TYR A 696 -22.23 -3.39 -9.13
N GLY A 697 -22.44 -4.41 -8.32
CA GLY A 697 -21.95 -5.76 -8.60
C GLY A 697 -22.98 -6.82 -8.29
N ARG A 698 -22.91 -7.90 -9.03
CA ARG A 698 -23.68 -9.13 -8.81
C ARG A 698 -22.76 -10.32 -8.73
N ASN A 699 -23.00 -11.17 -7.75
CA ASN A 699 -22.28 -12.42 -7.54
C ASN A 699 -23.27 -13.57 -7.39
N ILE A 700 -23.09 -14.62 -8.19
CA ILE A 700 -23.80 -15.88 -8.09
C ILE A 700 -22.74 -16.96 -7.83
N ASP A 701 -22.84 -17.62 -6.71
CA ASP A 701 -21.93 -18.71 -6.34
C ASP A 701 -22.71 -19.92 -5.85
N ASP A 702 -22.59 -21.00 -6.60
CA ASP A 702 -23.24 -22.26 -6.28
C ASP A 702 -22.50 -23.08 -5.19
N GLN A 703 -21.38 -22.56 -4.72
CA GLN A 703 -20.54 -23.21 -3.71
C GLN A 703 -20.33 -22.33 -2.46
N GLN A 704 -21.30 -21.46 -2.14
CA GLN A 704 -21.21 -20.65 -0.94
C GLN A 704 -21.38 -21.53 0.30
N TRP A 705 -20.35 -21.59 1.13
CA TRP A 705 -20.39 -22.26 2.42
C TRP A 705 -21.37 -21.53 3.37
N ILE A 706 -22.14 -22.32 4.12
CA ILE A 706 -23.10 -21.83 5.12
C ILE A 706 -22.61 -22.16 6.54
N ASP A 707 -22.51 -23.45 6.86
CA ASP A 707 -22.04 -23.90 8.19
C ASP A 707 -21.62 -25.37 8.15
N ASN A 708 -20.95 -25.81 9.20
CA ASN A 708 -20.61 -27.22 9.47
C ASN A 708 -21.45 -27.70 10.66
N PHE A 709 -22.52 -28.44 10.36
CA PHE A 709 -23.42 -28.97 11.40
C PHE A 709 -22.94 -30.35 11.87
N VAL A 710 -22.81 -30.50 13.21
CA VAL A 710 -22.43 -31.73 13.83
C VAL A 710 -23.69 -32.38 14.44
N ASP A 711 -24.01 -33.59 14.00
CA ASP A 711 -25.08 -34.44 14.55
C ASP A 711 -24.47 -35.78 15.00
N GLY A 712 -24.27 -35.91 16.31
CA GLY A 712 -23.51 -37.04 16.86
C GLY A 712 -22.04 -37.02 16.40
N THR A 713 -21.66 -38.09 15.65
CA THR A 713 -20.31 -38.22 15.08
C THR A 713 -20.22 -37.72 13.62
N VAL A 714 -21.34 -37.35 13.02
CA VAL A 714 -21.40 -36.94 11.60
C VAL A 714 -21.36 -35.44 11.48
N THR A 715 -20.38 -34.93 10.72
CA THR A 715 -20.33 -33.52 10.34
C THR A 715 -20.90 -33.34 8.93
N SER A 716 -21.90 -32.48 8.80
CA SER A 716 -22.48 -32.10 7.52
C SER A 716 -21.92 -30.73 7.11
N TYR A 717 -21.10 -30.69 6.07
CA TYR A 717 -20.58 -29.47 5.46
C TYR A 717 -21.63 -28.93 4.50
N THR A 718 -22.23 -27.77 4.85
CA THR A 718 -23.41 -27.28 4.10
C THR A 718 -23.11 -26.08 3.25
N PHE A 719 -23.76 -26.04 2.10
CA PHE A 719 -23.60 -25.05 1.05
C PHE A 719 -24.95 -24.62 0.50
N ALA A 720 -24.99 -23.40 0.01
CA ALA A 720 -26.15 -22.89 -0.73
C ALA A 720 -25.70 -22.19 -1.99
N ARG A 721 -26.63 -22.02 -2.92
CA ARG A 721 -26.46 -21.10 -4.04
C ARG A 721 -26.72 -19.70 -3.55
N LEU A 722 -25.71 -18.87 -3.63
CA LEU A 722 -25.70 -17.46 -3.27
C LEU A 722 -26.14 -16.61 -4.46
N PHE A 723 -27.09 -15.71 -4.23
CA PHE A 723 -27.34 -14.55 -5.07
C PHE A 723 -27.03 -13.31 -4.24
N GLN A 724 -26.00 -12.58 -4.63
CA GLN A 724 -25.58 -11.38 -3.93
C GLN A 724 -25.61 -10.19 -4.89
N SER A 725 -26.24 -9.09 -4.47
CA SER A 725 -26.14 -7.80 -5.14
C SER A 725 -25.53 -6.80 -4.18
N THR A 726 -24.54 -6.04 -4.66
CA THR A 726 -23.83 -5.05 -3.85
C THR A 726 -23.84 -3.72 -4.58
N SER A 727 -24.16 -2.65 -3.86
CA SER A 727 -24.11 -1.30 -4.39
C SER A 727 -23.41 -0.36 -3.41
N SER A 728 -22.60 0.53 -3.94
CA SER A 728 -21.97 1.58 -3.15
C SER A 728 -21.83 2.88 -3.95
N VAL A 729 -21.96 3.99 -3.23
CA VAL A 729 -21.62 5.31 -3.75
C VAL A 729 -20.54 5.88 -2.83
N THR A 730 -19.46 6.36 -3.41
CA THR A 730 -18.40 7.02 -2.63
C THR A 730 -18.26 8.45 -3.13
N VAL A 731 -18.48 9.42 -2.24
CA VAL A 731 -18.26 10.84 -2.51
C VAL A 731 -17.10 11.33 -1.64
N ARG A 732 -16.17 12.03 -2.26
CA ARG A 732 -15.08 12.72 -1.56
C ARG A 732 -15.03 14.16 -2.04
N LEU A 733 -14.93 15.09 -1.09
CA LEU A 733 -14.77 16.52 -1.37
C LEU A 733 -13.59 17.03 -0.55
N ASN A 734 -12.68 17.72 -1.21
CA ASN A 734 -11.52 18.36 -0.59
C ASN A 734 -11.54 19.84 -0.98
N TYR A 735 -11.80 20.69 -0.02
CA TYR A 735 -11.75 22.14 -0.19
C TYR A 735 -10.57 22.69 0.60
N THR A 736 -9.57 23.18 -0.12
CA THR A 736 -8.34 23.74 0.46
C THR A 736 -8.41 25.24 0.38
N LEU A 737 -8.63 25.90 1.51
CA LEU A 737 -8.74 27.36 1.57
C LEU A 737 -7.36 28.02 1.48
N THR A 738 -6.38 27.43 2.18
CA THR A 738 -4.96 27.83 2.15
C THR A 738 -4.11 26.57 2.21
N PRO A 739 -2.80 26.62 1.93
CA PRO A 739 -1.93 25.44 2.10
C PRO A 739 -2.01 24.80 3.51
N THR A 740 -2.44 25.60 4.52
CA THR A 740 -2.50 25.19 5.92
C THR A 740 -3.92 24.91 6.43
N LEU A 741 -4.97 25.27 5.68
CA LEU A 741 -6.38 25.09 6.10
C LEU A 741 -7.18 24.33 5.04
N SER A 742 -7.68 23.16 5.38
CA SER A 742 -8.51 22.32 4.50
C SER A 742 -9.76 21.81 5.18
N ILE A 743 -10.79 21.57 4.37
CA ILE A 743 -12.03 20.88 4.73
C ILE A 743 -12.13 19.65 3.84
N GLU A 744 -12.25 18.49 4.45
CA GLU A 744 -12.37 17.21 3.77
C GLU A 744 -13.67 16.53 4.16
N SER A 745 -14.40 16.03 3.18
CA SER A 745 -15.63 15.27 3.41
C SER A 745 -15.58 13.95 2.67
N TYR A 746 -15.94 12.91 3.35
CA TYR A 746 -16.10 11.57 2.86
C TYR A 746 -17.48 11.04 3.20
N VAL A 747 -18.20 10.51 2.22
CA VAL A 747 -19.53 9.91 2.39
C VAL A 747 -19.57 8.62 1.58
N GLN A 748 -19.93 7.52 2.24
CA GLN A 748 -20.08 6.22 1.58
C GLN A 748 -21.30 5.46 2.11
N PRO A 749 -22.45 5.50 1.46
CA PRO A 749 -23.46 4.48 1.58
C PRO A 749 -23.03 3.21 0.84
N PHE A 750 -23.20 2.08 1.50
CA PHE A 750 -22.88 0.74 1.03
C PHE A 750 -24.01 -0.20 1.41
N VAL A 751 -24.51 -1.00 0.48
CA VAL A 751 -25.48 -2.04 0.76
C VAL A 751 -25.12 -3.33 0.03
N SER A 752 -25.43 -4.45 0.65
CA SER A 752 -25.30 -5.78 0.06
C SER A 752 -26.50 -6.63 0.46
N THR A 753 -27.16 -7.22 -0.52
CA THR A 753 -28.29 -8.13 -0.33
C THR A 753 -27.84 -9.53 -0.67
N VAL A 754 -28.25 -10.49 0.13
CA VAL A 754 -27.86 -11.89 0.04
C VAL A 754 -29.10 -12.75 0.12
N GLU A 755 -29.34 -13.54 -0.93
CA GLU A 755 -30.37 -14.56 -0.98
C GLU A 755 -29.73 -15.94 -1.14
N TYR A 756 -30.19 -16.92 -0.38
CA TYR A 756 -29.73 -18.29 -0.47
C TYR A 756 -30.83 -19.20 -1.04
N THR A 757 -30.43 -20.05 -1.97
CA THR A 757 -31.31 -21.08 -2.55
C THR A 757 -30.55 -22.40 -2.63
N ASN A 758 -31.27 -23.51 -2.92
CA ASN A 758 -30.67 -24.80 -3.18
C ASN A 758 -29.69 -25.27 -2.11
N TRP A 759 -30.16 -25.32 -0.86
CA TRP A 759 -29.39 -25.74 0.29
C TRP A 759 -29.04 -27.23 0.25
N ARG A 760 -27.75 -27.54 0.41
CA ARG A 760 -27.19 -28.86 0.18
C ARG A 760 -26.07 -29.17 1.18
N ALA A 761 -25.83 -30.49 1.40
CA ALA A 761 -24.61 -30.96 2.08
C ALA A 761 -23.61 -31.52 1.07
N LEU A 762 -22.34 -31.42 1.38
CA LEU A 762 -21.26 -32.04 0.62
C LEU A 762 -21.40 -33.55 0.67
N ALA A 763 -21.27 -34.23 -0.48
CA ALA A 763 -21.24 -35.67 -0.61
C ALA A 763 -19.86 -36.12 -1.10
N ASP A 764 -19.56 -35.99 -2.41
CA ASP A 764 -18.21 -36.21 -2.95
C ASP A 764 -17.58 -34.90 -3.36
N GLY A 765 -16.81 -34.28 -2.48
CA GLY A 765 -16.16 -32.99 -2.73
C GLY A 765 -15.29 -32.96 -3.98
N ARG A 766 -14.69 -34.10 -4.35
CA ARG A 766 -13.75 -34.16 -5.49
C ARG A 766 -14.41 -34.39 -6.84
N SER A 767 -15.69 -34.75 -6.88
CA SER A 767 -16.42 -34.97 -8.13
C SER A 767 -16.53 -33.67 -8.96
N SER A 768 -16.25 -33.76 -10.25
CA SER A 768 -16.51 -32.67 -11.21
C SER A 768 -18.00 -32.49 -11.49
N ASP A 769 -18.82 -33.57 -11.28
CA ASP A 769 -20.26 -33.51 -11.41
C ASP A 769 -20.91 -32.92 -10.14
N VAL A 770 -21.64 -31.84 -10.29
CA VAL A 770 -22.32 -31.13 -9.20
C VAL A 770 -23.34 -32.02 -8.46
N ASN A 771 -24.00 -32.91 -9.19
CA ASN A 771 -25.01 -33.82 -8.61
C ASN A 771 -24.41 -34.92 -7.76
N GLN A 772 -23.19 -35.32 -8.03
CA GLN A 772 -22.41 -36.24 -7.17
C GLN A 772 -21.74 -35.48 -6.03
N ARG A 773 -21.34 -34.23 -6.27
CA ARG A 773 -20.64 -33.40 -5.28
C ARG A 773 -21.53 -33.04 -4.11
N PHE A 774 -22.82 -32.83 -4.34
CA PHE A 774 -23.76 -32.38 -3.33
C PHE A 774 -24.98 -33.32 -3.25
N ARG A 775 -25.58 -33.39 -2.06
CA ARG A 775 -26.88 -34.01 -1.79
C ARG A 775 -27.81 -33.00 -1.11
N PRO A 776 -29.11 -33.08 -1.28
CA PRO A 776 -30.06 -32.25 -0.53
C PRO A 776 -29.82 -32.32 0.99
N TYR A 777 -30.02 -31.18 1.67
CA TYR A 777 -29.91 -31.11 3.12
C TYR A 777 -31.19 -30.54 3.73
N THR A 778 -31.84 -31.34 4.62
CA THR A 778 -33.16 -31.02 5.15
C THR A 778 -33.26 -31.19 6.68
N LEU A 779 -32.18 -31.56 7.36
CA LEU A 779 -32.18 -31.81 8.80
C LEU A 779 -32.34 -30.56 9.66
N ARG A 780 -32.08 -29.40 9.08
CA ARG A 780 -32.23 -28.06 9.69
C ARG A 780 -32.96 -27.15 8.75
N GLY A 781 -33.45 -25.99 9.22
CA GLY A 781 -34.06 -25.00 8.37
C GLY A 781 -33.09 -24.46 7.32
N ALA A 782 -33.60 -24.02 6.17
CA ALA A 782 -32.78 -23.40 5.13
C ALA A 782 -32.10 -22.11 5.66
N PRO A 783 -30.89 -21.75 5.18
CA PRO A 783 -30.24 -20.54 5.60
C PRO A 783 -31.07 -19.32 5.20
N GLU A 784 -31.20 -18.39 6.14
CA GLU A 784 -31.88 -17.13 5.90
C GLU A 784 -30.98 -16.20 5.08
N GLY A 785 -31.53 -15.62 4.02
CA GLY A 785 -30.89 -14.49 3.37
C GLY A 785 -30.97 -13.23 4.24
N PHE A 786 -30.28 -12.19 3.82
CA PHE A 786 -30.26 -10.93 4.57
C PHE A 786 -30.00 -9.71 3.68
N ARG A 787 -30.35 -8.55 4.22
CA ARG A 787 -29.87 -7.25 3.74
C ARG A 787 -28.88 -6.68 4.76
N PHE A 788 -27.74 -6.24 4.26
CA PHE A 788 -26.71 -5.57 5.05
C PHE A 788 -26.48 -4.18 4.49
N GLY A 789 -26.42 -3.18 5.37
CA GLY A 789 -26.17 -1.82 4.94
C GLY A 789 -25.32 -1.03 5.90
N GLN A 790 -24.55 -0.11 5.34
CA GLN A 790 -23.72 0.82 6.10
C GLN A 790 -23.75 2.21 5.48
N LEU A 791 -23.78 3.25 6.32
CA LEU A 791 -23.40 4.59 5.95
C LEU A 791 -22.18 4.99 6.78
N ARG A 792 -21.15 5.48 6.12
CA ARG A 792 -19.97 6.08 6.76
C ARG A 792 -19.82 7.48 6.24
N THR A 793 -19.75 8.45 7.15
CA THR A 793 -19.36 9.81 6.82
C THR A 793 -18.22 10.25 7.72
N ASN A 794 -17.30 11.03 7.15
CA ASN A 794 -16.21 11.62 7.89
C ASN A 794 -15.94 13.02 7.34
N ASN A 795 -16.15 14.03 8.17
CA ASN A 795 -15.95 15.44 7.82
C ASN A 795 -14.86 15.99 8.71
N VAL A 796 -13.80 16.50 8.10
CA VAL A 796 -12.60 16.95 8.79
C VAL A 796 -12.28 18.38 8.40
N VAL A 797 -12.14 19.25 9.38
CA VAL A 797 -11.47 20.53 9.23
C VAL A 797 -10.08 20.37 9.84
N ARG A 798 -9.04 20.59 9.02
CA ARG A 798 -7.65 20.56 9.45
C ARG A 798 -7.03 21.94 9.29
N TRP A 799 -6.46 22.45 10.38
CA TRP A 799 -5.76 23.71 10.38
C TRP A 799 -4.36 23.56 10.98
N GLU A 800 -3.35 23.71 10.14
CA GLU A 800 -1.96 23.83 10.57
C GLU A 800 -1.69 25.28 10.95
N TYR A 801 -2.01 25.64 12.22
CA TYR A 801 -1.93 27.02 12.70
C TYR A 801 -0.47 27.50 12.90
N ARG A 802 0.47 26.56 12.93
CA ARG A 802 1.93 26.77 12.97
C ARG A 802 2.60 25.55 12.32
N PRO A 803 3.76 25.69 11.63
CA PRO A 803 4.46 24.55 11.06
C PRO A 803 4.63 23.40 12.07
N GLY A 804 4.14 22.21 11.70
CA GLY A 804 4.13 21.03 12.55
C GLY A 804 3.07 20.99 13.65
N SER A 805 2.30 22.07 13.88
CA SER A 805 1.24 22.13 14.90
C SER A 805 -0.14 22.20 14.26
N VAL A 806 -1.02 21.26 14.60
CA VAL A 806 -2.28 21.05 13.86
C VAL A 806 -3.48 20.98 14.82
N LEU A 807 -4.57 21.60 14.40
CA LEU A 807 -5.89 21.48 15.00
C LEU A 807 -6.80 20.72 14.03
N PHE A 808 -7.48 19.69 14.54
CA PHE A 808 -8.50 18.96 13.83
C PHE A 808 -9.86 19.11 14.49
N PHE A 809 -10.88 19.36 13.69
CA PHE A 809 -12.27 19.13 14.06
C PHE A 809 -12.80 18.01 13.17
N VAL A 810 -13.28 16.94 13.78
CA VAL A 810 -13.81 15.79 13.05
C VAL A 810 -15.25 15.56 13.46
N PHE A 811 -16.12 15.45 12.46
CA PHE A 811 -17.48 14.96 12.63
C PHE A 811 -17.66 13.68 11.80
N SER A 812 -17.89 12.58 12.48
CA SER A 812 -18.14 11.29 11.83
C SER A 812 -19.55 10.81 12.17
N GLN A 813 -20.26 10.28 11.17
CA GLN A 813 -21.53 9.61 11.34
C GLN A 813 -21.46 8.21 10.78
N GLY A 814 -21.98 7.24 11.54
CA GLY A 814 -22.14 5.86 11.13
C GLY A 814 -23.57 5.38 11.27
N ARG A 815 -24.04 4.56 10.32
CA ARG A 815 -25.28 3.78 10.43
C ARG A 815 -24.97 2.37 9.95
N ASP A 816 -25.41 1.37 10.69
CA ASP A 816 -25.25 -0.02 10.36
C ASP A 816 -26.61 -0.72 10.43
N THR A 817 -26.94 -1.50 9.41
CA THR A 817 -28.18 -2.27 9.37
C THR A 817 -27.90 -3.73 9.04
N TYR A 818 -28.70 -4.59 9.61
CA TYR A 818 -28.79 -5.99 9.24
C TYR A 818 -30.25 -6.43 9.39
N THR A 819 -30.85 -6.85 8.28
CA THR A 819 -32.23 -7.37 8.23
C THR A 819 -32.18 -8.83 7.79
N GLY A 820 -32.39 -9.76 8.70
CA GLY A 820 -32.47 -11.19 8.42
C GLY A 820 -33.80 -11.54 7.76
N ALA A 821 -33.81 -12.57 6.90
CA ALA A 821 -34.98 -13.13 6.20
C ALA A 821 -35.92 -12.05 5.61
N PRO A 822 -35.41 -11.08 4.83
CA PRO A 822 -36.26 -10.05 4.25
C PRO A 822 -37.20 -10.66 3.19
N THR A 823 -38.39 -10.10 3.05
CA THR A 823 -39.33 -10.48 1.97
C THR A 823 -38.90 -9.95 0.59
N ASP A 824 -38.03 -8.95 0.58
CA ASP A 824 -37.48 -8.35 -0.65
C ASP A 824 -35.95 -8.21 -0.51
N TYR A 825 -35.21 -8.77 -1.46
CA TYR A 825 -33.75 -8.72 -1.58
C TYR A 825 -33.28 -7.60 -2.53
N GLY A 826 -34.13 -6.61 -2.80
CA GLY A 826 -33.77 -5.45 -3.61
C GLY A 826 -32.72 -4.56 -2.96
N VAL A 827 -31.95 -3.87 -3.79
CA VAL A 827 -30.93 -2.90 -3.34
C VAL A 827 -31.58 -1.64 -2.77
N GLN A 828 -32.72 -1.21 -3.32
CA GLN A 828 -33.44 -0.04 -2.84
C GLN A 828 -33.93 -0.19 -1.39
N PRO A 829 -34.64 -1.29 -1.01
CA PRO A 829 -35.02 -1.53 0.38
C PRO A 829 -33.83 -1.60 1.34
N ALA A 830 -32.67 -2.08 0.88
CA ALA A 830 -31.47 -2.08 1.70
C ALA A 830 -30.94 -0.66 1.98
N PHE A 831 -31.03 0.26 1.01
CA PHE A 831 -30.73 1.67 1.26
C PHE A 831 -31.76 2.31 2.19
N ASP A 832 -33.06 2.01 2.03
CA ASP A 832 -34.11 2.51 2.90
C ASP A 832 -33.88 2.08 4.35
N ASP A 833 -33.46 0.83 4.57
CA ASP A 833 -33.05 0.34 5.90
C ASP A 833 -31.91 1.20 6.48
N VAL A 834 -30.89 1.56 5.69
CA VAL A 834 -29.77 2.40 6.14
C VAL A 834 -30.25 3.81 6.54
N TRP A 835 -31.13 4.41 5.71
CA TRP A 835 -31.60 5.77 5.97
C TRP A 835 -32.55 5.84 7.18
N ALA A 836 -33.29 4.79 7.45
CA ALA A 836 -34.19 4.68 8.60
C ALA A 836 -33.42 4.51 9.93
N GLN A 837 -32.16 4.06 9.92
CA GLN A 837 -31.39 3.85 11.13
C GLN A 837 -31.03 5.18 11.82
N ARG A 838 -31.10 5.19 13.15
CA ARG A 838 -30.58 6.29 13.97
C ARG A 838 -29.07 6.37 13.84
N PRO A 839 -28.50 7.56 13.56
CA PRO A 839 -27.08 7.71 13.36
C PRO A 839 -26.29 7.57 14.68
N GLN A 840 -25.13 6.93 14.60
CA GLN A 840 -24.07 7.07 15.59
C GLN A 840 -23.22 8.27 15.18
N ASN A 841 -23.10 9.26 16.06
CA ASN A 841 -22.35 10.47 15.78
C ASN A 841 -21.11 10.54 16.67
N VAL A 842 -20.00 10.98 16.12
CA VAL A 842 -18.76 11.23 16.86
C VAL A 842 -18.26 12.61 16.50
N PHE A 843 -18.08 13.44 17.50
CA PHE A 843 -17.38 14.71 17.42
C PHE A 843 -16.01 14.54 18.07
N LEU A 844 -14.96 14.96 17.40
CA LEU A 844 -13.60 14.88 17.89
C LEU A 844 -12.90 16.21 17.65
N VAL A 845 -12.21 16.70 18.66
CA VAL A 845 -11.28 17.82 18.56
C VAL A 845 -9.91 17.32 18.98
N LYS A 846 -8.94 17.44 18.09
CA LYS A 846 -7.55 17.08 18.36
C LYS A 846 -6.67 18.30 18.18
N THR A 847 -5.86 18.62 19.17
CA THR A 847 -4.86 19.68 19.10
C THR A 847 -3.50 19.08 19.33
N SER A 848 -2.55 19.38 18.45
CA SER A 848 -1.15 19.04 18.64
C SER A 848 -0.29 20.28 18.57
N TYR A 849 0.80 20.31 19.33
CA TYR A 849 1.77 21.39 19.32
C TYR A 849 3.17 20.82 19.14
N TRP A 850 3.85 21.31 18.12
CA TRP A 850 5.21 20.86 17.80
C TRP A 850 6.25 21.79 18.43
N PHE A 851 7.16 21.19 19.20
CA PHE A 851 8.38 21.80 19.70
C PHE A 851 9.56 21.11 19.03
N GLY A 852 10.41 21.85 18.36
CA GLY A 852 11.60 21.31 17.71
C GLY A 852 12.80 22.25 17.84
N ARG A 853 13.98 21.67 17.99
CA ARG A 853 15.26 22.39 18.01
C ARG A 853 16.31 21.67 17.16
#